data_35554492aad8012ec519515d4b55e901
#
_entry.id   35554492aad8012ec519515d4b55e901
#
_cell.length_a   1.000
_cell.length_b   1.000
_cell.length_c   1.000
_cell.angle_alpha   90.00
_cell.angle_beta   90.00
_cell.angle_gamma   90.00
#
_symmetry.space_group_name_H-M   'P 1'
#
loop_
_entity.id
_entity.type
_entity.pdbx_description
1 polymer ?
#
loop_
_entity_poly.entity_id
_entity_poly.type
_entity_poly.pdbx_seq_one_letter_code
_entity_poly.pdbx_strand_id
1 'polypeptide(L)'
;MSKSVFIAEKPSVAREFAKALHSDFKSADGYMESDKYIVTWCVGHLVTMSYPEAYDPVLKKWSLSTLPFSPKDFKYELISATKKQFFVVKKILNRKDVDKIYVCTDSGREGELIYRLVKQEAKVTDKDERRVWIDSQTEEEIKRGITEAKPLSEYDNLSSAAYLRQIEDYLMGINFSRLLTLTYGNDVARKISMDRCVIAIGRVMTCVLGMIVNREREIRNFVTTPFYKVISKSDSFSAEWKVTDISRYLDSSLIYKDNGFYDKEEACSFAEDLYKKQDLEIKDGDIKFIPKNNKINADANDLNDADSDGILENGTDSPETENNAQTEEKRLTAVISSLSKKKEKVSAPLLYNLAELQNECSKFFKISPDETLKIVQELYEKKLTTYPRTDARVLSTAIAKVVNKNIAGLGNIPAFASAVKFILDNNLYAGIAKTKYVDDKKITDHYAIIPTGQGFGALSSLSATAKKVYEIICRRFLSIFYPPAVYEKIALEIELPVNGRTKTHDAVKTDTAESGESRSDAVTPEESKSDVNHVENSLAHKEYKENFNASFKALREKGYLEIAKPSFSKDKSSESEISPEVLKLKKGDKIFINCLEVKESETVPPKRYNSGSIILAMENAGKLIENEDLRAQIKNSGIGTSSTRAEILKKLNTNKYISTNKKTQVLTPTLMGEVIYDATSISIPQLLNPAFTASWEKGLNFVSNGVITSEEYMQKLSGFIDIRTRAVIQCNNKSVLMNKINELKKYYKNIR
;
A
#
# COMPACT_ATOMS: atom_id res chain seq x y z
N MET A 1 34.49 40.17 -13.83
CA MET A 1 33.20 39.71 -14.40
C MET A 1 32.41 39.07 -13.30
N SER A 2 31.11 39.30 -13.28
CA SER A 2 30.19 38.66 -12.34
C SER A 2 30.02 37.18 -12.71
N LYS A 3 29.89 36.30 -11.70
CA LYS A 3 29.73 34.87 -11.86
C LYS A 3 28.39 34.40 -11.31
N SER A 4 27.83 33.36 -11.90
CA SER A 4 26.70 32.65 -11.35
C SER A 4 27.13 31.34 -10.68
N VAL A 5 26.55 31.04 -9.51
CA VAL A 5 26.78 29.79 -8.78
C VAL A 5 25.60 28.83 -9.01
N PHE A 6 25.93 27.59 -9.26
CA PHE A 6 24.97 26.47 -9.29
C PHE A 6 25.26 25.55 -8.09
N ILE A 7 24.32 25.43 -7.16
CA ILE A 7 24.49 24.58 -5.98
C ILE A 7 23.59 23.36 -6.08
N ALA A 8 24.18 22.19 -6.27
CA ALA A 8 23.48 20.91 -6.34
C ALA A 8 23.40 20.19 -4.96
N GLU A 9 22.57 19.19 -4.83
CA GLU A 9 22.50 18.38 -3.61
C GLU A 9 23.69 17.41 -3.47
N LYS A 10 24.20 16.89 -4.61
CA LYS A 10 25.25 15.86 -4.66
C LYS A 10 26.32 16.17 -5.71
N PRO A 11 27.54 15.64 -5.53
CA PRO A 11 28.62 15.84 -6.51
C PRO A 11 28.32 15.28 -7.90
N SER A 12 27.55 14.16 -7.99
CA SER A 12 27.12 13.57 -9.26
C SER A 12 26.24 14.52 -10.06
N VAL A 13 25.25 15.12 -9.41
CA VAL A 13 24.36 16.12 -10.01
C VAL A 13 25.11 17.37 -10.44
N ALA A 14 26.00 17.88 -9.60
CA ALA A 14 26.83 19.04 -9.92
C ALA A 14 27.63 18.84 -11.21
N ARG A 15 28.22 17.67 -11.43
CA ARG A 15 28.95 17.35 -12.67
C ARG A 15 28.04 17.39 -13.91
N GLU A 16 26.78 16.97 -13.79
CA GLU A 16 25.85 17.03 -14.92
C GLU A 16 25.44 18.47 -15.25
N PHE A 17 25.24 19.33 -14.25
CA PHE A 17 25.06 20.76 -14.46
C PHE A 17 26.27 21.38 -15.14
N ALA A 18 27.50 21.07 -14.69
CA ALA A 18 28.72 21.58 -15.31
C ALA A 18 28.85 21.17 -16.79
N LYS A 19 28.49 19.92 -17.13
CA LYS A 19 28.47 19.46 -18.52
C LYS A 19 27.43 20.22 -19.36
N ALA A 20 26.22 20.40 -18.83
CA ALA A 20 25.12 21.07 -19.53
C ALA A 20 25.41 22.57 -19.80
N LEU A 21 26.23 23.20 -18.99
CA LEU A 21 26.64 24.59 -19.13
C LEU A 21 27.71 24.82 -20.23
N HIS A 22 28.28 23.75 -20.79
CA HIS A 22 29.28 23.81 -21.88
C HIS A 22 30.39 24.89 -21.67
N SER A 23 31.02 24.93 -20.50
CA SER A 23 32.06 25.86 -20.15
C SER A 23 33.33 25.12 -19.70
N ASP A 24 34.49 25.74 -19.82
CA ASP A 24 35.77 25.15 -19.43
C ASP A 24 35.93 25.19 -17.91
N PHE A 25 35.44 24.15 -17.24
CA PHE A 25 35.51 24.04 -15.80
C PHE A 25 36.84 23.47 -15.31
N LYS A 26 37.46 24.13 -14.37
CA LYS A 26 38.59 23.62 -13.58
C LYS A 26 38.07 23.06 -12.26
N SER A 27 38.43 21.82 -11.96
CA SER A 27 38.05 21.17 -10.70
C SER A 27 38.88 21.69 -9.53
N ALA A 28 38.21 21.95 -8.41
CA ALA A 28 38.80 22.30 -7.12
C ALA A 28 38.21 21.43 -6.01
N ASP A 29 38.72 21.53 -4.79
CA ASP A 29 38.18 20.79 -3.64
C ASP A 29 36.80 21.34 -3.27
N GLY A 30 35.75 20.53 -3.53
CA GLY A 30 34.38 20.86 -3.22
C GLY A 30 33.61 21.70 -4.27
N TYR A 31 34.19 22.04 -5.40
CA TYR A 31 33.55 22.80 -6.48
C TYR A 31 34.27 22.66 -7.83
N MET A 32 33.65 23.17 -8.88
CA MET A 32 34.23 23.37 -10.22
C MET A 32 34.01 24.84 -10.62
N GLU A 33 34.96 25.46 -11.28
CA GLU A 33 34.89 26.86 -11.65
C GLU A 33 35.37 27.12 -13.10
N SER A 34 34.61 27.97 -13.79
CA SER A 34 34.97 28.53 -15.09
C SER A 34 34.95 30.06 -15.03
N ASP A 35 35.16 30.73 -16.16
CA ASP A 35 35.15 32.20 -16.21
C ASP A 35 33.82 32.81 -15.81
N LYS A 36 32.71 32.15 -16.15
CA LYS A 36 31.33 32.65 -15.93
C LYS A 36 30.60 31.95 -14.79
N TYR A 37 30.97 30.71 -14.49
CA TYR A 37 30.16 29.83 -13.62
C TYR A 37 31.01 29.17 -12.54
N ILE A 38 30.37 28.94 -11.40
CA ILE A 38 30.85 28.09 -10.33
C ILE A 38 29.79 27.01 -10.08
N VAL A 39 30.18 25.76 -10.04
CA VAL A 39 29.28 24.66 -9.69
C VAL A 39 29.81 24.00 -8.41
N THR A 40 29.01 24.05 -7.37
CA THR A 40 29.30 23.43 -6.07
C THR A 40 28.15 22.50 -5.66
N TRP A 41 28.29 21.82 -4.53
CA TRP A 41 27.32 20.85 -4.07
C TRP A 41 27.23 20.74 -2.55
N CYS A 42 26.09 20.28 -2.07
CA CYS A 42 25.98 19.68 -0.75
C CYS A 42 26.44 18.21 -0.82
N VAL A 43 26.35 17.48 0.27
CA VAL A 43 26.50 16.02 0.33
C VAL A 43 25.29 15.43 1.10
N GLY A 44 24.10 15.86 0.71
CA GLY A 44 22.87 15.81 1.49
C GLY A 44 22.83 16.96 2.49
N HIS A 45 22.28 16.75 3.68
CA HIS A 45 22.26 17.77 4.72
C HIS A 45 23.67 18.15 5.21
N LEU A 46 23.95 19.45 5.25
CA LEU A 46 25.17 20.03 5.84
C LEU A 46 24.88 20.60 7.25
N VAL A 47 23.62 20.87 7.54
CA VAL A 47 23.09 21.51 8.74
C VAL A 47 22.00 20.65 9.34
N THR A 48 21.92 20.57 10.66
CA THR A 48 20.89 19.85 11.41
C THR A 48 20.42 20.69 12.59
N MET A 49 19.27 20.33 13.18
CA MET A 49 18.81 20.95 14.43
C MET A 49 19.72 20.57 15.58
N SER A 50 20.06 21.55 16.42
CA SER A 50 20.87 21.33 17.60
C SER A 50 20.11 20.58 18.67
N TYR A 51 20.81 19.74 19.45
CA TYR A 51 20.20 19.05 20.59
C TYR A 51 19.81 20.04 21.71
N PRO A 52 18.88 19.67 22.63
CA PRO A 52 18.41 20.54 23.69
C PRO A 52 19.51 21.15 24.56
N GLU A 53 20.64 20.45 24.78
CA GLU A 53 21.79 20.98 25.51
C GLU A 53 22.48 22.20 24.88
N ALA A 54 22.25 22.48 23.62
CA ALA A 54 22.72 23.69 22.96
C ALA A 54 21.90 24.93 23.35
N TYR A 55 20.70 24.73 23.89
CA TYR A 55 19.84 25.79 24.42
C TYR A 55 20.13 26.08 25.88
N ASP A 56 20.25 25.01 26.68
CA ASP A 56 20.61 25.07 28.10
C ASP A 56 21.38 23.76 28.47
N PRO A 57 22.60 23.84 29.02
CA PRO A 57 23.38 22.68 29.44
C PRO A 57 22.66 21.73 30.43
N VAL A 58 21.70 22.24 31.21
CA VAL A 58 20.86 21.46 32.13
C VAL A 58 20.03 20.42 31.37
N LEU A 59 19.64 20.71 30.15
CA LEU A 59 18.85 19.82 29.28
C LEU A 59 19.62 18.60 28.76
N LYS A 60 20.94 18.53 28.99
CA LYS A 60 21.76 17.34 28.72
C LYS A 60 21.32 16.17 29.61
N LYS A 61 20.98 16.45 30.88
CA LYS A 61 20.40 15.45 31.79
C LYS A 61 18.89 15.40 31.61
N TRP A 62 18.39 14.25 31.22
CA TRP A 62 16.94 14.07 31.04
C TRP A 62 16.22 14.11 32.40
N SER A 63 15.19 14.95 32.52
CA SER A 63 14.35 15.08 33.71
C SER A 63 12.91 15.38 33.30
N LEU A 64 11.94 14.85 34.05
CA LEU A 64 10.52 15.15 33.85
C LEU A 64 10.21 16.64 34.10
N SER A 65 10.97 17.29 35.00
CA SER A 65 10.80 18.72 35.31
C SER A 65 11.20 19.66 34.17
N THR A 66 11.95 19.17 33.17
CA THR A 66 12.37 19.95 32.01
C THR A 66 11.52 19.65 30.75
N LEU A 67 10.41 18.97 30.92
CA LEU A 67 9.47 18.67 29.85
C LEU A 67 8.15 19.42 30.04
N PRO A 68 7.50 19.88 28.94
CA PRO A 68 7.96 19.76 27.57
C PRO A 68 9.08 20.75 27.22
N PHE A 69 10.04 20.29 26.40
CA PHE A 69 11.00 21.14 25.75
C PHE A 69 10.35 21.80 24.53
N SER A 70 10.20 23.12 24.55
CA SER A 70 9.59 23.93 23.47
C SER A 70 10.28 25.28 23.35
N PRO A 71 11.39 25.34 22.62
CA PRO A 71 12.15 26.60 22.45
C PRO A 71 11.37 27.57 21.56
N LYS A 72 11.50 28.90 21.81
CA LYS A 72 10.92 29.93 20.93
C LYS A 72 11.65 29.99 19.59
N ASP A 73 12.98 29.96 19.64
CA ASP A 73 13.85 30.03 18.46
C ASP A 73 14.61 28.72 18.30
N PHE A 74 14.57 28.15 17.12
CA PHE A 74 15.26 26.88 16.82
C PHE A 74 16.71 27.14 16.43
N LYS A 75 17.64 26.45 17.11
CA LYS A 75 19.08 26.48 16.84
C LYS A 75 19.48 25.35 15.90
N TYR A 76 20.41 25.68 15.03
CA TYR A 76 20.98 24.74 14.07
C TYR A 76 22.48 24.60 14.27
N GLU A 77 23.03 23.48 13.83
CA GLU A 77 24.47 23.20 13.92
C GLU A 77 24.97 22.47 12.66
N LEU A 78 26.26 22.60 12.40
CA LEU A 78 26.90 21.93 11.27
C LEU A 78 27.10 20.45 11.57
N ILE A 79 26.71 19.58 10.63
CA ILE A 79 26.99 18.15 10.71
C ILE A 79 28.49 17.93 10.62
N SER A 80 29.09 17.32 11.66
CA SER A 80 30.56 17.18 11.80
C SER A 80 31.22 16.52 10.59
N ALA A 81 30.60 15.48 10.03
CA ALA A 81 31.13 14.74 8.88
C ALA A 81 31.19 15.58 7.58
N THR A 82 30.34 16.60 7.46
CA THR A 82 30.21 17.42 6.24
C THR A 82 30.69 18.86 6.41
N LYS A 83 31.21 19.17 7.58
CA LYS A 83 31.66 20.53 7.96
C LYS A 83 32.66 21.16 6.98
N LYS A 84 33.59 20.37 6.43
CA LYS A 84 34.54 20.84 5.41
C LYS A 84 33.81 21.37 4.18
N GLN A 85 32.85 20.61 3.65
CA GLN A 85 32.07 20.99 2.46
C GLN A 85 31.20 22.23 2.74
N PHE A 86 30.63 22.33 3.94
CA PHE A 86 29.88 23.52 4.32
C PHE A 86 30.72 24.79 4.22
N PHE A 87 31.96 24.79 4.70
CA PHE A 87 32.83 25.97 4.61
C PHE A 87 33.24 26.32 3.18
N VAL A 88 33.39 25.30 2.31
CA VAL A 88 33.60 25.54 0.86
C VAL A 88 32.39 26.26 0.27
N VAL A 89 31.18 25.71 0.50
CA VAL A 89 29.95 26.30 0.01
C VAL A 89 29.73 27.70 0.57
N LYS A 90 29.91 27.91 1.88
CA LYS A 90 29.82 29.24 2.53
C LYS A 90 30.73 30.25 1.89
N LYS A 91 32.02 29.91 1.64
CA LYS A 91 32.99 30.77 1.00
C LYS A 91 32.55 31.15 -0.41
N ILE A 92 32.05 30.21 -1.19
CA ILE A 92 31.59 30.42 -2.58
C ILE A 92 30.39 31.32 -2.65
N LEU A 93 29.33 31.01 -1.86
CA LEU A 93 28.06 31.76 -1.90
C LEU A 93 28.25 33.24 -1.46
N ASN A 94 29.26 33.53 -0.62
CA ASN A 94 29.56 34.89 -0.14
C ASN A 94 30.67 35.62 -0.95
N ARG A 95 31.09 35.10 -2.08
CA ARG A 95 32.08 35.76 -2.95
C ARG A 95 31.49 37.07 -3.50
N LYS A 96 32.32 38.10 -3.59
CA LYS A 96 31.95 39.43 -4.11
C LYS A 96 31.68 39.40 -5.63
N ASP A 97 32.34 38.51 -6.35
CA ASP A 97 32.17 38.33 -7.79
C ASP A 97 30.99 37.38 -8.14
N VAL A 98 30.23 36.93 -7.14
CA VAL A 98 29.00 36.15 -7.32
C VAL A 98 27.81 37.06 -7.05
N ASP A 99 26.93 37.21 -8.03
CA ASP A 99 25.69 37.98 -7.91
C ASP A 99 24.44 37.11 -8.01
N LYS A 100 24.54 35.95 -8.67
CA LYS A 100 23.40 35.05 -8.90
C LYS A 100 23.71 33.64 -8.40
N ILE A 101 22.69 33.03 -7.73
CA ILE A 101 22.72 31.66 -7.24
C ILE A 101 21.56 30.87 -7.84
N TYR A 102 21.88 29.82 -8.59
CA TYR A 102 20.93 28.82 -9.03
C TYR A 102 20.88 27.66 -8.03
N VAL A 103 19.73 27.47 -7.41
CA VAL A 103 19.47 26.42 -6.41
C VAL A 103 19.06 25.17 -7.15
N CYS A 104 19.97 24.21 -7.27
CA CYS A 104 19.83 22.96 -8.04
C CYS A 104 19.80 21.73 -7.14
N THR A 105 19.40 21.89 -5.88
CA THR A 105 19.09 20.76 -4.99
C THR A 105 17.86 20.02 -5.51
N ASP A 106 17.66 18.74 -5.10
CA ASP A 106 16.57 17.91 -5.58
C ASP A 106 15.24 18.68 -5.53
N SER A 107 14.42 18.54 -6.55
CA SER A 107 13.13 19.25 -6.67
C SER A 107 12.11 18.64 -5.70
N GLY A 108 11.85 19.33 -4.57
CA GLY A 108 10.96 18.87 -3.50
C GLY A 108 11.26 19.55 -2.17
N ARG A 109 10.42 19.28 -1.15
CA ARG A 109 10.54 19.87 0.19
C ARG A 109 11.92 19.66 0.83
N GLU A 110 12.49 18.46 0.65
CA GLU A 110 13.79 18.10 1.25
C GLU A 110 14.92 18.92 0.66
N GLY A 111 14.98 19.01 -0.68
CA GLY A 111 16.00 19.81 -1.36
C GLY A 111 15.86 21.31 -1.07
N GLU A 112 14.61 21.79 -0.89
CA GLU A 112 14.36 23.17 -0.46
C GLU A 112 14.92 23.41 0.95
N LEU A 113 14.65 22.51 1.89
CA LEU A 113 15.16 22.60 3.26
C LEU A 113 16.70 22.59 3.32
N ILE A 114 17.33 21.70 2.54
CA ILE A 114 18.80 21.59 2.49
C ILE A 114 19.41 22.94 2.13
N TYR A 115 18.95 23.58 1.05
CA TYR A 115 19.51 24.87 0.63
C TYR A 115 19.19 26.00 1.62
N ARG A 116 17.94 26.10 2.09
CA ARG A 116 17.52 27.16 3.02
C ARG A 116 18.34 27.15 4.33
N LEU A 117 18.60 25.96 4.88
CA LEU A 117 19.45 25.81 6.06
C LEU A 117 20.91 26.21 5.77
N VAL A 118 21.43 25.83 4.60
CA VAL A 118 22.78 26.26 4.16
C VAL A 118 22.83 27.77 4.00
N LYS A 119 21.84 28.39 3.36
CA LYS A 119 21.74 29.86 3.22
C LYS A 119 21.76 30.57 4.58
N GLN A 120 20.94 30.08 5.50
CA GLN A 120 20.80 30.62 6.87
C GLN A 120 22.15 30.56 7.60
N GLU A 121 22.79 29.40 7.69
CA GLU A 121 24.05 29.21 8.42
C GLU A 121 25.28 29.82 7.73
N ALA A 122 25.24 29.91 6.41
CA ALA A 122 26.25 30.62 5.65
C ALA A 122 26.09 32.14 5.71
N LYS A 123 24.90 32.65 6.15
CA LYS A 123 24.53 34.08 6.19
C LYS A 123 24.65 34.74 4.82
N VAL A 124 24.00 34.10 3.81
CA VAL A 124 23.97 34.61 2.44
C VAL A 124 22.96 35.73 2.33
N THR A 125 23.39 36.90 1.88
CA THR A 125 22.54 38.07 1.65
C THR A 125 22.86 38.68 0.27
N ASP A 126 21.95 39.52 -0.23
CA ASP A 126 22.17 40.39 -1.42
C ASP A 126 22.52 39.59 -2.70
N LYS A 127 21.92 38.43 -2.92
CA LYS A 127 22.10 37.62 -4.11
C LYS A 127 20.76 37.43 -4.85
N ASP A 128 20.80 37.41 -6.20
CA ASP A 128 19.64 36.95 -7.01
C ASP A 128 19.60 35.44 -6.96
N GLU A 129 18.67 34.90 -6.19
CA GLU A 129 18.51 33.46 -5.98
C GLU A 129 17.35 32.91 -6.84
N ARG A 130 17.67 31.90 -7.65
CA ARG A 130 16.76 31.24 -8.60
C ARG A 130 16.66 29.77 -8.30
N ARG A 131 15.44 29.27 -8.17
CA ARG A 131 15.17 27.85 -7.95
C ARG A 131 15.04 27.11 -9.28
N VAL A 132 15.94 26.15 -9.52
CA VAL A 132 15.90 25.25 -10.67
C VAL A 132 15.07 24.04 -10.31
N TRP A 133 14.07 23.71 -11.15
CA TRP A 133 13.18 22.57 -10.95
C TRP A 133 13.26 21.64 -12.15
N ILE A 134 13.75 20.40 -11.92
CA ILE A 134 13.99 19.40 -12.97
C ILE A 134 13.46 18.03 -12.57
N ASP A 135 12.96 17.27 -13.55
CA ASP A 135 12.44 15.92 -13.38
C ASP A 135 13.43 14.83 -13.83
N SER A 136 14.45 15.21 -14.59
CA SER A 136 15.54 14.31 -15.00
C SER A 136 16.87 15.04 -15.09
N GLN A 137 17.97 14.29 -15.20
CA GLN A 137 19.32 14.87 -15.37
C GLN A 137 19.80 14.86 -16.83
N THR A 138 18.88 14.81 -17.78
CA THR A 138 19.25 14.98 -19.19
C THR A 138 19.65 16.42 -19.45
N GLU A 139 20.48 16.61 -20.44
CA GLU A 139 21.02 17.95 -20.75
C GLU A 139 19.90 18.93 -21.14
N GLU A 140 18.92 18.47 -21.91
CA GLU A 140 17.77 19.28 -22.31
C GLU A 140 16.94 19.73 -21.12
N GLU A 141 16.72 18.81 -20.15
CA GLU A 141 15.94 19.10 -18.96
C GLU A 141 16.68 20.07 -18.02
N ILE A 142 17.98 19.90 -17.85
CA ILE A 142 18.81 20.85 -17.07
C ILE A 142 18.75 22.24 -17.70
N LYS A 143 18.91 22.36 -19.02
CA LYS A 143 18.84 23.65 -19.73
C LYS A 143 17.45 24.29 -19.60
N ARG A 144 16.39 23.49 -19.71
CA ARG A 144 15.01 23.94 -19.48
C ARG A 144 14.88 24.49 -18.06
N GLY A 145 15.27 23.71 -17.05
CA GLY A 145 15.16 24.10 -15.64
C GLY A 145 15.95 25.37 -15.29
N ILE A 146 17.10 25.62 -15.92
CA ILE A 146 17.87 26.87 -15.76
C ILE A 146 17.12 28.04 -16.40
N THR A 147 16.59 27.86 -17.60
CA THR A 147 15.85 28.90 -18.33
C THR A 147 14.57 29.32 -17.64
N GLU A 148 13.84 28.34 -17.06
CA GLU A 148 12.57 28.52 -16.37
C GLU A 148 12.74 28.77 -14.86
N ALA A 149 13.98 28.94 -14.36
CA ALA A 149 14.25 29.09 -12.95
C ALA A 149 13.55 30.31 -12.35
N LYS A 150 12.70 30.09 -11.37
CA LYS A 150 11.90 31.10 -10.70
C LYS A 150 12.64 31.73 -9.52
N PRO A 151 12.26 32.94 -9.09
CA PRO A 151 12.74 33.51 -7.85
C PRO A 151 12.54 32.55 -6.68
N LEU A 152 13.53 32.45 -5.79
CA LEU A 152 13.47 31.55 -4.63
C LEU A 152 12.27 31.84 -3.72
N SER A 153 11.80 33.10 -3.68
CA SER A 153 10.64 33.54 -2.91
C SER A 153 9.32 32.87 -3.32
N GLU A 154 9.19 32.40 -4.57
CA GLU A 154 8.00 31.63 -4.98
C GLU A 154 7.85 30.29 -4.24
N TYR A 155 8.92 29.84 -3.59
CA TYR A 155 8.97 28.59 -2.83
C TYR A 155 8.96 28.79 -1.30
N ASP A 156 8.61 29.98 -0.79
CA ASP A 156 8.63 30.28 0.64
C ASP A 156 7.62 29.44 1.44
N ASN A 157 6.43 29.22 0.91
CA ASN A 157 5.43 28.34 1.54
C ASN A 157 5.91 26.88 1.59
N LEU A 158 6.55 26.41 0.52
CA LEU A 158 7.15 25.07 0.47
C LEU A 158 8.27 24.93 1.50
N SER A 159 9.12 25.95 1.61
CA SER A 159 10.16 26.07 2.62
C SER A 159 9.59 26.04 4.04
N SER A 160 8.55 26.83 4.31
CA SER A 160 7.85 26.87 5.61
C SER A 160 7.31 25.50 6.00
N ALA A 161 6.66 24.80 5.08
CA ALA A 161 6.17 23.44 5.33
C ALA A 161 7.31 22.44 5.60
N ALA A 162 8.48 22.62 4.94
CA ALA A 162 9.66 21.78 5.16
C ALA A 162 10.30 22.01 6.53
N TYR A 163 10.44 23.27 6.96
CA TYR A 163 10.89 23.63 8.31
C TYR A 163 9.94 23.10 9.38
N LEU A 164 8.64 23.33 9.24
CA LEU A 164 7.65 22.88 10.20
C LEU A 164 7.63 21.37 10.37
N ARG A 165 7.80 20.62 9.29
CA ARG A 165 7.95 19.17 9.36
C ARG A 165 9.15 18.74 10.16
N GLN A 166 10.31 19.38 9.93
CA GLN A 166 11.51 19.08 10.70
C GLN A 166 11.32 19.42 12.19
N ILE A 167 10.70 20.55 12.51
CA ILE A 167 10.37 20.99 13.87
C ILE A 167 9.39 20.02 14.53
N GLU A 168 8.34 19.61 13.84
CA GLU A 168 7.36 18.65 14.32
C GLU A 168 8.00 17.31 14.71
N ASP A 169 8.77 16.71 13.79
CA ASP A 169 9.44 15.44 14.02
C ASP A 169 10.48 15.56 15.17
N TYR A 170 11.18 16.70 15.27
CA TYR A 170 12.13 17.00 16.33
C TYR A 170 11.45 17.12 17.70
N LEU A 171 10.43 17.98 17.82
CA LEU A 171 9.76 18.23 19.10
C LEU A 171 9.00 17.01 19.60
N MET A 172 8.23 16.31 18.73
CA MET A 172 7.57 15.07 19.12
C MET A 172 8.57 13.98 19.50
N GLY A 173 9.64 13.84 18.73
CA GLY A 173 10.69 12.86 18.95
C GLY A 173 11.37 13.07 20.30
N ILE A 174 11.84 14.27 20.60
CA ILE A 174 12.57 14.59 21.83
C ILE A 174 11.66 14.49 23.05
N ASN A 175 10.53 15.18 23.03
CA ASN A 175 9.65 15.24 24.18
C ASN A 175 9.10 13.86 24.56
N PHE A 176 8.50 13.15 23.61
CA PHE A 176 7.85 11.88 23.92
C PHE A 176 8.84 10.74 24.16
N SER A 177 10.01 10.74 23.50
CA SER A 177 11.05 9.75 23.81
C SER A 177 11.62 9.93 25.20
N ARG A 178 11.93 11.16 25.61
CA ARG A 178 12.41 11.46 26.95
C ARG A 178 11.34 11.14 27.99
N LEU A 179 10.10 11.59 27.76
CA LEU A 179 8.96 11.37 28.65
C LEU A 179 8.74 9.87 28.93
N LEU A 180 8.54 9.05 27.90
CA LEU A 180 8.25 7.63 28.07
C LEU A 180 9.46 6.84 28.60
N THR A 181 10.69 7.24 28.21
CA THR A 181 11.91 6.63 28.76
C THR A 181 12.04 6.90 30.26
N LEU A 182 11.82 8.13 30.71
CA LEU A 182 11.88 8.49 32.13
C LEU A 182 10.75 7.86 32.93
N THR A 183 9.56 7.72 32.35
CA THR A 183 8.39 7.14 33.01
C THR A 183 8.49 5.61 33.13
N TYR A 184 8.89 4.92 32.06
CA TYR A 184 8.78 3.46 31.96
C TYR A 184 10.13 2.74 31.73
N GLY A 185 11.15 3.43 31.21
CA GLY A 185 12.38 2.80 30.68
C GLY A 185 13.08 1.87 31.67
N ASN A 186 13.22 2.27 32.96
CA ASN A 186 13.86 1.45 33.98
C ASN A 186 13.04 0.20 34.33
N ASP A 187 11.72 0.34 34.43
CA ASP A 187 10.82 -0.77 34.75
C ASP A 187 10.74 -1.78 33.58
N VAL A 188 10.70 -1.27 32.34
CA VAL A 188 10.78 -2.10 31.15
C VAL A 188 12.13 -2.84 31.10
N ALA A 189 13.26 -2.13 31.26
CA ALA A 189 14.60 -2.73 31.22
C ALA A 189 14.72 -3.91 32.20
N ARG A 190 14.32 -3.69 33.44
CA ARG A 190 14.30 -4.78 34.47
C ARG A 190 13.40 -5.94 34.05
N LYS A 191 12.23 -5.63 33.48
CA LYS A 191 11.23 -6.64 33.12
C LYS A 191 11.64 -7.51 31.96
N ILE A 192 12.36 -6.98 30.94
CA ILE A 192 12.82 -7.73 29.76
C ILE A 192 14.32 -8.09 29.82
N SER A 193 14.96 -7.94 31.02
CA SER A 193 16.35 -8.30 31.24
C SER A 193 17.36 -7.57 30.36
N MET A 194 17.23 -6.24 30.25
CA MET A 194 18.14 -5.34 29.55
C MET A 194 18.79 -4.38 30.54
N ASP A 195 20.05 -3.99 30.29
CA ASP A 195 20.77 -3.01 31.12
C ASP A 195 20.08 -1.64 31.08
N ARG A 196 19.61 -1.25 29.95
CA ARG A 196 18.95 0.03 29.71
C ARG A 196 17.90 -0.07 28.60
N CYS A 197 16.77 0.56 28.79
CA CYS A 197 15.74 0.69 27.76
C CYS A 197 15.48 2.17 27.45
N VAL A 198 15.80 2.58 26.21
CA VAL A 198 15.40 3.87 25.67
C VAL A 198 14.16 3.65 24.79
N ILE A 199 13.07 4.33 25.14
CA ILE A 199 11.82 4.29 24.39
C ILE A 199 11.88 5.40 23.33
N ALA A 200 12.31 5.04 22.12
CA ALA A 200 12.38 5.97 21.02
C ALA A 200 11.00 6.11 20.36
N ILE A 201 10.47 7.32 20.36
CA ILE A 201 9.19 7.70 19.76
C ILE A 201 9.45 8.62 18.57
N GLY A 202 8.69 8.43 17.51
CA GLY A 202 8.67 9.32 16.37
C GLY A 202 7.29 9.26 15.72
N ARG A 203 6.75 10.38 15.33
CA ARG A 203 5.40 10.52 14.79
C ARG A 203 5.03 9.41 13.79
N VAL A 204 5.78 9.31 12.71
CA VAL A 204 5.52 8.32 11.66
C VAL A 204 6.02 6.92 12.05
N MET A 205 7.20 6.83 12.68
CA MET A 205 7.78 5.55 13.07
C MET A 205 6.89 4.77 14.04
N THR A 206 6.33 5.45 15.02
CA THR A 206 5.45 4.84 16.04
C THR A 206 4.10 4.40 15.43
N CYS A 207 3.55 5.19 14.51
CA CYS A 207 2.35 4.83 13.77
C CYS A 207 2.56 3.55 12.94
N VAL A 208 3.66 3.45 12.20
CA VAL A 208 3.99 2.25 11.39
C VAL A 208 4.22 1.03 12.27
N LEU A 209 4.88 1.19 13.42
CA LEU A 209 4.98 0.11 14.43
C LEU A 209 3.59 -0.34 14.86
N GLY A 210 2.68 0.61 15.11
CA GLY A 210 1.28 0.34 15.45
C GLY A 210 0.59 -0.54 14.41
N MET A 211 0.74 -0.22 13.13
CA MET A 211 0.16 -1.00 12.03
C MET A 211 0.67 -2.45 12.02
N ILE A 212 1.97 -2.65 12.23
CA ILE A 212 2.59 -3.97 12.22
C ILE A 212 2.16 -4.79 13.46
N VAL A 213 2.16 -4.18 14.66
CA VAL A 213 1.75 -4.84 15.90
C VAL A 213 0.26 -5.20 15.88
N ASN A 214 -0.60 -4.29 15.42
CA ASN A 214 -2.04 -4.57 15.31
C ASN A 214 -2.29 -5.74 14.39
N ARG A 215 -1.64 -5.82 13.21
CA ARG A 215 -1.76 -6.94 12.30
C ARG A 215 -1.30 -8.26 12.94
N GLU A 216 -0.21 -8.27 13.68
CA GLU A 216 0.26 -9.48 14.37
C GLU A 216 -0.71 -9.93 15.46
N ARG A 217 -1.29 -8.98 16.22
CA ARG A 217 -2.32 -9.26 17.23
C ARG A 217 -3.63 -9.74 16.61
N GLU A 218 -4.03 -9.16 15.49
CA GLU A 218 -5.18 -9.61 14.70
C GLU A 218 -5.01 -11.07 14.25
N ILE A 219 -3.82 -11.43 13.73
CA ILE A 219 -3.50 -12.80 13.33
C ILE A 219 -3.50 -13.74 14.54
N ARG A 220 -2.89 -13.32 15.65
CA ARG A 220 -2.78 -14.10 16.89
C ARG A 220 -4.13 -14.39 17.55
N ASN A 221 -5.05 -13.44 17.48
CA ASN A 221 -6.39 -13.53 18.06
C ASN A 221 -7.43 -14.03 17.08
N PHE A 222 -7.02 -14.35 15.85
CA PHE A 222 -7.95 -14.82 14.82
C PHE A 222 -8.48 -16.21 15.19
N VAL A 223 -9.81 -16.33 15.20
CA VAL A 223 -10.50 -17.59 15.39
C VAL A 223 -10.89 -18.14 14.03
N THR A 224 -10.29 -19.27 13.68
CA THR A 224 -10.63 -19.99 12.46
C THR A 224 -12.03 -20.57 12.57
N THR A 225 -12.90 -20.23 11.63
CA THR A 225 -14.26 -20.74 11.55
C THR A 225 -14.35 -21.67 10.36
N PRO A 226 -14.70 -22.97 10.55
CA PRO A 226 -14.98 -23.89 9.45
C PRO A 226 -16.30 -23.52 8.78
N PHE A 227 -16.42 -23.80 7.49
CA PHE A 227 -17.65 -23.71 6.74
C PHE A 227 -17.62 -24.66 5.53
N TYR A 228 -18.80 -25.06 5.04
CA TYR A 228 -18.95 -26.09 4.04
C TYR A 228 -19.64 -25.52 2.79
N LYS A 229 -18.95 -25.58 1.66
CA LYS A 229 -19.46 -25.14 0.36
C LYS A 229 -20.06 -26.31 -0.39
N VAL A 230 -21.16 -26.08 -1.08
CA VAL A 230 -21.77 -27.07 -1.97
C VAL A 230 -21.47 -26.70 -3.42
N ILE A 231 -20.87 -27.61 -4.16
CA ILE A 231 -20.40 -27.43 -5.55
C ILE A 231 -21.06 -28.48 -6.41
N SER A 232 -21.78 -28.07 -7.45
CA SER A 232 -22.30 -28.96 -8.47
C SER A 232 -21.26 -29.24 -9.53
N LYS A 233 -21.11 -30.49 -9.94
CA LYS A 233 -20.24 -30.94 -11.00
C LYS A 233 -21.06 -31.43 -12.18
N SER A 234 -20.79 -30.89 -13.37
CA SER A 234 -21.27 -31.39 -14.64
C SER A 234 -20.09 -31.81 -15.52
N ASP A 235 -20.36 -32.40 -16.67
CA ASP A 235 -19.30 -32.79 -17.62
C ASP A 235 -18.48 -31.59 -18.10
N SER A 236 -19.08 -30.40 -18.19
CA SER A 236 -18.47 -29.22 -18.80
C SER A 236 -17.93 -28.21 -17.80
N PHE A 237 -18.46 -28.18 -16.57
CA PHE A 237 -18.07 -27.18 -15.57
C PHE A 237 -18.47 -27.56 -14.14
N SER A 238 -17.96 -26.76 -13.20
CA SER A 238 -18.38 -26.79 -11.80
C SER A 238 -19.00 -25.47 -11.42
N ALA A 239 -20.10 -25.48 -10.63
CA ALA A 239 -20.75 -24.30 -10.13
C ALA A 239 -20.91 -24.34 -8.61
N GLU A 240 -20.64 -23.22 -7.93
CA GLU A 240 -20.72 -23.09 -6.48
C GLU A 240 -22.07 -22.53 -6.07
N TRP A 241 -22.69 -23.15 -5.07
CA TRP A 241 -23.96 -22.69 -4.51
C TRP A 241 -23.83 -21.31 -3.87
N LYS A 242 -24.88 -20.51 -4.07
CA LYS A 242 -24.96 -19.18 -3.49
C LYS A 242 -26.40 -18.82 -3.13
N VAL A 243 -26.59 -18.27 -1.93
CA VAL A 243 -27.88 -17.75 -1.46
C VAL A 243 -28.30 -16.56 -2.32
N THR A 244 -29.55 -16.58 -2.79
CA THR A 244 -30.19 -15.50 -3.55
C THR A 244 -31.53 -15.15 -2.91
N ASP A 245 -32.23 -14.14 -3.43
CA ASP A 245 -33.54 -13.68 -2.95
C ASP A 245 -34.66 -14.77 -3.04
N ILE A 246 -34.40 -15.79 -3.84
CA ILE A 246 -35.33 -16.95 -4.03
C ILE A 246 -34.85 -18.21 -3.31
N SER A 247 -33.70 -18.15 -2.62
CA SER A 247 -33.20 -19.27 -1.81
C SER A 247 -34.02 -19.44 -0.54
N ARG A 248 -34.25 -20.68 -0.14
CA ARG A 248 -34.87 -21.01 1.17
C ARG A 248 -33.96 -20.61 2.36
N TYR A 249 -32.70 -20.36 2.13
CA TYR A 249 -31.71 -19.97 3.14
C TYR A 249 -31.50 -18.46 3.24
N LEU A 250 -32.28 -17.64 2.55
CA LEU A 250 -32.23 -16.20 2.70
C LEU A 250 -32.42 -15.81 4.17
N ASP A 251 -31.50 -15.03 4.72
CA ASP A 251 -31.47 -14.60 6.13
C ASP A 251 -31.36 -15.74 7.17
N SER A 252 -30.92 -16.94 6.77
CA SER A 252 -30.72 -18.07 7.66
C SER A 252 -29.45 -17.96 8.48
N SER A 253 -29.53 -18.22 9.79
CA SER A 253 -28.39 -18.29 10.71
C SER A 253 -27.46 -19.49 10.45
N LEU A 254 -27.89 -20.46 9.64
CA LEU A 254 -27.10 -21.64 9.26
C LEU A 254 -26.02 -21.32 8.24
N ILE A 255 -26.05 -20.12 7.63
CA ILE A 255 -25.22 -19.77 6.49
C ILE A 255 -24.08 -18.86 6.89
N TYR A 256 -22.86 -19.24 6.50
CA TYR A 256 -21.67 -18.40 6.52
C TYR A 256 -21.67 -17.51 5.27
N LYS A 257 -21.88 -16.19 5.46
CA LYS A 257 -22.04 -15.20 4.38
C LYS A 257 -23.18 -15.60 3.44
N ASP A 258 -22.89 -15.83 2.15
CA ASP A 258 -23.88 -16.12 1.11
C ASP A 258 -23.59 -17.43 0.35
N ASN A 259 -22.57 -18.22 0.75
CA ASN A 259 -22.11 -19.36 -0.05
C ASN A 259 -21.57 -20.56 0.74
N GLY A 260 -21.89 -20.68 2.02
CA GLY A 260 -21.44 -21.82 2.80
C GLY A 260 -22.31 -22.08 4.02
N PHE A 261 -22.30 -23.30 4.52
CA PHE A 261 -22.97 -23.72 5.75
C PHE A 261 -21.98 -23.72 6.91
N TYR A 262 -22.44 -23.35 8.11
CA TYR A 262 -21.61 -23.50 9.32
C TYR A 262 -21.45 -24.96 9.73
N ASP A 263 -22.43 -25.81 9.39
CA ASP A 263 -22.47 -27.21 9.76
C ASP A 263 -22.38 -28.14 8.55
N LYS A 264 -21.64 -29.26 8.71
CA LYS A 264 -21.46 -30.27 7.67
C LYS A 264 -22.76 -31.04 7.36
N GLU A 265 -23.48 -31.42 8.40
CA GLU A 265 -24.67 -32.23 8.29
C GLU A 265 -25.76 -31.46 7.55
N GLU A 266 -25.90 -30.17 7.84
CA GLU A 266 -26.80 -29.26 7.13
C GLU A 266 -26.41 -29.12 5.63
N ALA A 267 -25.13 -29.01 5.32
CA ALA A 267 -24.66 -28.95 3.93
C ALA A 267 -24.93 -30.26 3.17
N CYS A 268 -24.77 -31.41 3.83
CA CYS A 268 -25.08 -32.71 3.26
C CYS A 268 -26.60 -32.89 3.08
N SER A 269 -27.37 -32.55 4.08
CA SER A 269 -28.85 -32.59 4.04
C SER A 269 -29.39 -31.69 2.92
N PHE A 270 -28.80 -30.51 2.75
CA PHE A 270 -29.12 -29.63 1.62
C PHE A 270 -28.86 -30.33 0.26
N ALA A 271 -27.72 -30.97 0.11
CA ALA A 271 -27.39 -31.68 -1.12
C ALA A 271 -28.36 -32.85 -1.39
N GLU A 272 -28.73 -33.60 -0.35
CA GLU A 272 -29.74 -34.70 -0.44
C GLU A 272 -31.10 -34.18 -0.86
N ASP A 273 -31.54 -33.05 -0.31
CA ASP A 273 -32.85 -32.44 -0.61
C ASP A 273 -32.98 -32.06 -2.09
N LEU A 274 -31.86 -31.70 -2.77
CA LEU A 274 -31.85 -31.41 -4.20
C LEU A 274 -32.17 -32.65 -5.04
N TYR A 275 -31.70 -33.85 -4.64
CA TYR A 275 -32.04 -35.13 -5.28
C TYR A 275 -33.49 -35.52 -4.98
N LYS A 276 -33.90 -35.46 -3.71
CA LYS A 276 -35.28 -35.82 -3.27
C LYS A 276 -36.33 -34.99 -3.99
N LYS A 277 -36.06 -33.71 -4.28
CA LYS A 277 -37.01 -32.85 -4.99
C LYS A 277 -37.26 -33.29 -6.43
N GLN A 278 -36.30 -33.97 -7.05
CA GLN A 278 -36.46 -34.47 -8.41
C GLN A 278 -36.82 -35.96 -8.45
N ASP A 279 -37.29 -36.51 -7.30
CA ASP A 279 -37.65 -37.93 -7.15
C ASP A 279 -36.51 -38.87 -7.61
N LEU A 280 -35.29 -38.54 -7.21
CA LEU A 280 -34.08 -39.29 -7.52
C LEU A 280 -33.61 -40.07 -6.30
N GLU A 281 -33.25 -41.34 -6.53
CA GLU A 281 -32.56 -42.15 -5.55
C GLU A 281 -31.08 -41.76 -5.52
N ILE A 282 -30.54 -41.54 -4.31
CA ILE A 282 -29.14 -41.14 -4.15
C ILE A 282 -28.29 -42.40 -4.18
N LYS A 283 -27.37 -42.46 -5.15
CA LYS A 283 -26.42 -43.54 -5.31
C LYS A 283 -25.05 -43.17 -4.66
N ASP A 284 -24.22 -44.20 -4.45
CA ASP A 284 -22.85 -43.97 -3.99
C ASP A 284 -22.10 -43.13 -5.01
N GLY A 285 -21.47 -42.06 -4.55
CA GLY A 285 -20.77 -41.10 -5.39
C GLY A 285 -21.55 -39.87 -5.88
N ASP A 286 -22.88 -39.81 -5.68
CA ASP A 286 -23.71 -38.66 -6.07
C ASP A 286 -23.47 -37.46 -5.16
N ILE A 287 -23.17 -37.69 -3.88
CA ILE A 287 -22.79 -36.68 -2.92
C ILE A 287 -21.42 -37.03 -2.36
N LYS A 288 -20.41 -36.17 -2.62
CA LYS A 288 -19.03 -36.39 -2.21
C LYS A 288 -18.63 -35.38 -1.14
N PHE A 289 -18.15 -35.88 0.01
CA PHE A 289 -17.51 -35.02 0.98
C PHE A 289 -16.01 -34.85 0.64
N ILE A 290 -15.57 -33.61 0.45
CA ILE A 290 -14.18 -33.25 0.18
C ILE A 290 -13.60 -32.60 1.43
N PRO A 291 -12.85 -33.34 2.25
CA PRO A 291 -12.22 -32.78 3.44
C PRO A 291 -11.13 -31.79 3.01
N LYS A 292 -10.89 -30.82 3.87
CA LYS A 292 -9.75 -29.92 3.69
C LYS A 292 -8.47 -30.74 3.70
N ASN A 293 -7.72 -30.71 2.62
CA ASN A 293 -6.39 -31.33 2.56
C ASN A 293 -5.47 -30.66 3.56
N ASN A 294 -5.24 -31.29 4.70
CA ASN A 294 -4.18 -30.96 5.64
C ASN A 294 -2.81 -31.33 5.02
N LYS A 295 -2.37 -30.61 3.99
CA LYS A 295 -0.93 -30.49 3.77
C LYS A 295 -0.41 -29.73 4.96
N ILE A 296 0.17 -30.44 5.91
CA ILE A 296 1.01 -29.91 6.96
C ILE A 296 2.14 -29.17 6.23
N ASN A 297 1.93 -27.91 5.93
CA ASN A 297 2.99 -27.02 5.48
C ASN A 297 3.81 -26.69 6.73
N ALA A 298 4.85 -27.48 6.94
CA ALA A 298 5.93 -27.19 7.88
C ALA A 298 6.75 -25.95 7.47
N ASP A 299 6.18 -25.04 6.68
CA ASP A 299 6.74 -23.73 6.39
C ASP A 299 5.60 -22.72 6.19
N ALA A 300 5.21 -22.07 7.27
CA ALA A 300 4.23 -20.98 7.27
C ALA A 300 4.73 -19.68 6.57
N ASN A 301 5.69 -19.80 5.65
CA ASN A 301 6.37 -18.68 4.99
C ASN A 301 6.16 -18.60 3.46
N ASP A 302 5.45 -19.54 2.84
CA ASP A 302 5.19 -19.54 1.39
C ASP A 302 3.71 -19.38 1.03
N LEU A 303 3.05 -18.35 1.63
CA LEU A 303 1.74 -17.91 1.19
C LEU A 303 1.87 -16.59 0.40
N ASN A 304 2.54 -16.67 -0.73
CA ASN A 304 2.37 -15.71 -1.82
C ASN A 304 1.54 -16.38 -2.92
N ASP A 305 0.48 -15.67 -3.32
CA ASP A 305 -0.44 -15.97 -4.41
C ASP A 305 -1.59 -16.93 -4.06
N ALA A 306 -2.64 -16.36 -3.46
CA ALA A 306 -3.98 -16.89 -3.52
C ALA A 306 -4.95 -15.77 -3.94
N ASP A 307 -4.69 -15.19 -5.11
CA ASP A 307 -5.70 -14.69 -6.04
C ASP A 307 -5.59 -15.57 -7.30
N SER A 308 -5.77 -16.86 -7.12
CA SER A 308 -6.00 -17.78 -8.21
C SER A 308 -7.15 -18.68 -7.81
N ASP A 309 -8.26 -18.50 -8.49
CA ASP A 309 -9.29 -19.53 -8.63
C ASP A 309 -8.59 -20.87 -8.84
N GLY A 310 -8.89 -21.82 -7.94
CA GLY A 310 -8.27 -23.12 -7.96
C GLY A 310 -8.55 -23.86 -9.28
N ILE A 311 -7.52 -23.99 -10.08
CA ILE A 311 -7.51 -24.89 -11.23
C ILE A 311 -7.27 -26.29 -10.69
N LEU A 312 -8.31 -27.13 -10.77
CA LEU A 312 -8.19 -28.57 -10.53
C LEU A 312 -7.41 -29.21 -11.67
N GLU A 313 -6.34 -29.90 -11.35
CA GLU A 313 -5.64 -30.79 -12.28
C GLU A 313 -6.59 -31.89 -12.75
N ASN A 314 -6.78 -31.97 -14.06
CA ASN A 314 -7.43 -33.08 -14.72
C ASN A 314 -6.51 -34.30 -14.69
N GLY A 315 -6.80 -35.23 -13.81
CA GLY A 315 -6.29 -36.59 -13.92
C GLY A 315 -7.01 -37.28 -15.08
N THR A 316 -6.31 -37.58 -16.16
CA THR A 316 -6.78 -38.40 -17.25
C THR A 316 -6.65 -39.87 -16.84
N ASP A 317 -7.77 -40.47 -16.38
CA ASP A 317 -7.98 -41.90 -16.48
C ASP A 317 -9.18 -42.09 -17.38
N SER A 318 -8.91 -42.71 -18.55
CA SER A 318 -9.90 -43.11 -19.52
C SER A 318 -10.54 -44.43 -19.07
N PRO A 319 -11.85 -44.53 -18.91
CA PRO A 319 -12.49 -45.83 -18.88
C PRO A 319 -12.92 -46.24 -20.29
N GLU A 320 -12.64 -47.49 -20.59
CA GLU A 320 -13.03 -48.20 -21.80
C GLU A 320 -14.53 -48.12 -22.08
N THR A 321 -14.86 -47.88 -23.31
CA THR A 321 -16.22 -47.91 -23.86
C THR A 321 -16.79 -49.34 -23.82
N GLU A 322 -17.68 -49.60 -22.89
CA GLU A 322 -18.67 -50.69 -23.05
C GLU A 322 -19.98 -50.08 -23.54
N ASN A 323 -20.38 -50.53 -24.74
CA ASN A 323 -21.73 -50.33 -25.28
C ASN A 323 -22.74 -51.08 -24.39
N ASN A 324 -23.62 -50.34 -23.73
CA ASN A 324 -24.82 -50.94 -23.18
C ASN A 324 -26.05 -50.05 -23.41
N ALA A 325 -27.13 -50.73 -23.79
CA ALA A 325 -28.40 -50.18 -24.23
C ALA A 325 -29.05 -49.22 -23.23
N GLN A 326 -29.68 -48.18 -23.78
CA GLN A 326 -30.37 -47.07 -23.14
C GLN A 326 -31.53 -47.55 -22.24
N THR A 327 -31.33 -47.47 -20.93
CA THR A 327 -32.32 -47.02 -19.98
C THR A 327 -31.92 -45.58 -19.65
N GLU A 328 -32.77 -44.57 -19.94
CA GLU A 328 -32.58 -43.20 -19.48
C GLU A 328 -32.51 -43.15 -17.96
N GLU A 329 -31.32 -43.27 -17.40
CA GLU A 329 -31.12 -43.02 -15.98
C GLU A 329 -31.53 -41.61 -15.66
N LYS A 330 -32.52 -41.40 -14.80
CA LYS A 330 -32.89 -40.08 -14.28
C LYS A 330 -31.69 -39.49 -13.52
N ARG A 331 -31.13 -38.40 -14.01
CA ARG A 331 -30.01 -37.70 -13.40
C ARG A 331 -30.46 -36.36 -12.82
N LEU A 332 -29.76 -35.89 -11.77
CA LEU A 332 -30.01 -34.56 -11.20
C LEU A 332 -29.85 -33.51 -12.30
N THR A 333 -30.92 -32.72 -12.51
CA THR A 333 -30.99 -31.78 -13.62
C THR A 333 -31.15 -30.34 -13.10
N ALA A 334 -30.29 -29.44 -13.59
CA ALA A 334 -30.38 -28.00 -13.38
C ALA A 334 -30.79 -27.29 -14.68
N VAL A 335 -31.31 -26.08 -14.56
CA VAL A 335 -31.66 -25.24 -15.72
C VAL A 335 -30.81 -23.97 -15.67
N ILE A 336 -30.23 -23.57 -16.80
CA ILE A 336 -29.51 -22.30 -16.91
C ILE A 336 -30.51 -21.15 -16.79
N SER A 337 -30.53 -20.49 -15.64
CA SER A 337 -31.41 -19.34 -15.36
C SER A 337 -30.83 -18.04 -15.93
N SER A 338 -29.50 -17.90 -15.88
CA SER A 338 -28.79 -16.72 -16.38
C SER A 338 -27.49 -17.12 -17.07
N LEU A 339 -27.24 -16.49 -18.22
CA LEU A 339 -25.97 -16.62 -18.95
C LEU A 339 -25.56 -15.27 -19.51
N SER A 340 -24.41 -14.77 -19.04
CA SER A 340 -23.83 -13.52 -19.51
C SER A 340 -22.48 -13.79 -20.18
N LYS A 341 -22.35 -13.42 -21.44
CA LYS A 341 -21.09 -13.47 -22.21
C LYS A 341 -20.66 -12.03 -22.49
N LYS A 342 -19.53 -11.58 -21.92
CA LYS A 342 -19.05 -10.20 -22.05
C LYS A 342 -17.57 -10.18 -22.40
N LYS A 343 -17.18 -9.25 -23.27
CA LYS A 343 -15.77 -8.92 -23.49
C LYS A 343 -15.35 -7.85 -22.48
N GLU A 344 -14.40 -8.20 -21.61
CA GLU A 344 -13.81 -7.31 -20.62
C GLU A 344 -12.48 -6.78 -21.17
N LYS A 345 -12.38 -5.46 -21.33
CA LYS A 345 -11.13 -4.80 -21.73
C LYS A 345 -10.37 -4.33 -20.50
N VAL A 346 -9.18 -4.87 -20.28
CA VAL A 346 -8.32 -4.51 -19.15
C VAL A 346 -7.13 -3.72 -19.68
N SER A 347 -7.10 -2.44 -19.37
CA SER A 347 -5.97 -1.56 -19.74
C SER A 347 -4.78 -1.78 -18.81
N ALA A 348 -3.56 -1.50 -19.31
CA ALA A 348 -2.34 -1.55 -18.53
C ALA A 348 -2.48 -0.81 -17.19
N PRO A 349 -1.80 -1.28 -16.11
CA PRO A 349 -1.79 -0.56 -14.85
C PRO A 349 -1.13 0.82 -15.00
N LEU A 350 -1.39 1.73 -14.05
CA LEU A 350 -0.73 3.02 -14.00
C LEU A 350 0.79 2.85 -13.88
N LEU A 351 1.53 3.89 -14.23
CA LEU A 351 3.00 3.93 -14.13
C LEU A 351 3.46 3.75 -12.67
N TYR A 352 4.75 3.56 -12.48
CA TYR A 352 5.33 3.48 -11.14
C TYR A 352 5.52 4.86 -10.53
N ASN A 353 5.08 4.96 -9.27
CA ASN A 353 5.70 5.84 -8.30
C ASN A 353 6.71 5.04 -7.45
N LEU A 354 7.35 5.68 -6.47
CA LEU A 354 8.35 4.99 -5.66
C LEU A 354 7.76 3.85 -4.84
N ALA A 355 6.58 4.02 -4.23
CA ALA A 355 5.95 3.01 -3.37
C ALA A 355 5.57 1.74 -4.13
N GLU A 356 4.93 1.89 -5.29
CA GLU A 356 4.59 0.74 -6.15
C GLU A 356 5.84 0.02 -6.66
N LEU A 357 6.88 0.77 -7.03
CA LEU A 357 8.14 0.17 -7.47
C LEU A 357 8.82 -0.60 -6.33
N GLN A 358 8.84 -0.05 -5.12
CA GLN A 358 9.36 -0.72 -3.93
C GLN A 358 8.59 -2.01 -3.60
N ASN A 359 7.26 -1.99 -3.76
CA ASN A 359 6.44 -3.18 -3.58
C ASN A 359 6.74 -4.26 -4.63
N GLU A 360 6.82 -3.89 -5.91
CA GLU A 360 7.18 -4.82 -6.98
C GLU A 360 8.60 -5.41 -6.79
N CYS A 361 9.58 -4.57 -6.43
CA CYS A 361 10.94 -5.03 -6.16
C CYS A 361 11.01 -5.95 -4.94
N SER A 362 10.25 -5.68 -3.88
CA SER A 362 10.12 -6.57 -2.73
C SER A 362 9.51 -7.92 -3.13
N LYS A 363 8.51 -7.91 -4.01
CA LYS A 363 7.84 -9.11 -4.51
C LYS A 363 8.76 -9.95 -5.40
N PHE A 364 9.39 -9.34 -6.42
CA PHE A 364 10.19 -10.07 -7.42
C PHE A 364 11.61 -10.40 -6.94
N PHE A 365 12.27 -9.45 -6.29
CA PHE A 365 13.72 -9.53 -6.01
C PHE A 365 14.03 -9.76 -4.53
N LYS A 366 13.01 -9.70 -3.67
CA LYS A 366 13.16 -9.83 -2.21
C LYS A 366 14.15 -8.82 -1.61
N ILE A 367 14.23 -7.64 -2.22
CA ILE A 367 15.05 -6.52 -1.73
C ILE A 367 14.20 -5.54 -0.90
N SER A 368 14.88 -4.84 0.00
CA SER A 368 14.22 -3.85 0.87
C SER A 368 13.82 -2.58 0.11
N PRO A 369 12.87 -1.79 0.63
CA PRO A 369 12.54 -0.48 0.06
C PRO A 369 13.74 0.50 0.03
N ASP A 370 14.63 0.46 1.02
CA ASP A 370 15.87 1.28 1.05
C ASP A 370 16.81 0.88 -0.08
N GLU A 371 16.98 -0.42 -0.33
CA GLU A 371 17.81 -0.92 -1.44
C GLU A 371 17.19 -0.57 -2.81
N THR A 372 15.86 -0.70 -2.95
CA THR A 372 15.17 -0.26 -4.16
C THR A 372 15.38 1.23 -4.42
N LEU A 373 15.23 2.07 -3.39
CA LEU A 373 15.45 3.51 -3.52
C LEU A 373 16.89 3.83 -3.96
N LYS A 374 17.90 3.14 -3.42
CA LYS A 374 19.32 3.32 -3.84
C LYS A 374 19.52 2.96 -5.31
N ILE A 375 18.93 1.84 -5.75
CA ILE A 375 19.02 1.42 -7.15
C ILE A 375 18.36 2.45 -8.08
N VAL A 376 17.16 2.89 -7.77
CA VAL A 376 16.44 3.86 -8.64
C VAL A 376 17.11 5.23 -8.62
N GLN A 377 17.69 5.62 -7.48
CA GLN A 377 18.50 6.83 -7.39
C GLN A 377 19.75 6.73 -8.28
N GLU A 378 20.41 5.56 -8.32
CA GLU A 378 21.53 5.29 -9.24
C GLU A 378 21.08 5.38 -10.70
N LEU A 379 19.91 4.80 -11.04
CA LEU A 379 19.36 4.88 -12.40
C LEU A 379 19.07 6.34 -12.81
N TYR A 380 18.53 7.16 -11.90
CA TYR A 380 18.31 8.57 -12.10
C TYR A 380 19.62 9.33 -12.34
N GLU A 381 20.62 9.14 -11.48
CA GLU A 381 21.93 9.80 -11.58
C GLU A 381 22.68 9.38 -12.86
N LYS A 382 22.41 8.19 -13.39
CA LYS A 382 22.90 7.69 -14.69
C LYS A 382 22.02 8.08 -15.87
N LYS A 383 21.04 8.96 -15.68
CA LYS A 383 20.12 9.48 -16.72
C LYS A 383 19.22 8.42 -17.35
N LEU A 384 19.08 7.27 -16.75
CA LEU A 384 18.24 6.18 -17.27
C LEU A 384 16.78 6.36 -16.96
N THR A 385 16.45 6.97 -15.79
CA THR A 385 15.08 7.21 -15.34
C THR A 385 14.87 8.65 -14.90
N THR A 386 13.61 9.05 -14.77
CA THR A 386 13.18 10.29 -14.13
C THR A 386 13.35 10.24 -12.63
N TYR A 387 13.12 11.35 -11.93
CA TYR A 387 13.31 11.49 -10.50
C TYR A 387 12.51 10.45 -9.70
N PRO A 388 13.15 9.70 -8.78
CA PRO A 388 12.52 8.53 -8.18
C PRO A 388 11.57 8.84 -7.02
N ARG A 389 11.71 9.98 -6.33
CA ARG A 389 10.92 10.27 -5.13
C ARG A 389 9.63 11.00 -5.50
N THR A 390 8.75 10.31 -6.18
CA THR A 390 7.43 10.80 -6.58
C THR A 390 6.32 9.90 -6.04
N ASP A 391 5.19 10.50 -5.69
CA ASP A 391 3.95 9.81 -5.37
C ASP A 391 2.99 9.73 -6.58
N ALA A 392 3.30 10.44 -7.69
CA ALA A 392 2.51 10.43 -8.91
C ALA A 392 2.72 9.14 -9.74
N ARG A 393 1.63 8.65 -10.33
CA ARG A 393 1.57 7.46 -11.19
C ARG A 393 1.14 7.79 -12.62
N VAL A 394 1.21 9.05 -12.99
CA VAL A 394 0.76 9.59 -14.28
C VAL A 394 1.83 10.48 -14.88
N LEU A 395 1.72 10.76 -16.17
CA LEU A 395 2.52 11.73 -16.90
C LEU A 395 1.87 13.11 -16.84
N SER A 396 2.69 14.16 -17.01
CA SER A 396 2.17 15.51 -17.28
C SER A 396 1.79 15.68 -18.75
N THR A 397 0.94 16.65 -18.99
CA THR A 397 0.58 17.06 -20.36
C THR A 397 1.81 17.50 -21.18
N ALA A 398 2.79 18.10 -20.52
CA ALA A 398 4.05 18.52 -21.16
C ALA A 398 4.86 17.31 -21.63
N ILE A 399 5.01 16.29 -20.79
CA ILE A 399 5.72 15.04 -21.14
C ILE A 399 4.98 14.25 -22.19
N ALA A 400 3.64 14.21 -22.14
CA ALA A 400 2.83 13.52 -23.15
C ALA A 400 3.08 14.03 -24.58
N LYS A 401 3.46 15.31 -24.76
CA LYS A 401 3.78 15.91 -26.07
C LYS A 401 5.12 15.42 -26.64
N VAL A 402 6.06 15.02 -25.79
CA VAL A 402 7.43 14.64 -26.18
C VAL A 402 7.74 13.17 -25.92
N VAL A 403 6.79 12.40 -25.45
CA VAL A 403 6.96 11.01 -24.99
C VAL A 403 7.51 10.08 -26.09
N ASN A 404 7.26 10.41 -27.36
CA ASN A 404 7.83 9.69 -28.52
C ASN A 404 9.36 9.62 -28.47
N LYS A 405 10.05 10.65 -27.95
CA LYS A 405 11.51 10.66 -27.79
C LYS A 405 11.95 9.61 -26.78
N ASN A 406 11.26 9.51 -25.64
CA ASN A 406 11.54 8.51 -24.61
C ASN A 406 11.34 7.09 -25.18
N ILE A 407 10.25 6.87 -25.94
CA ILE A 407 9.98 5.59 -26.60
C ILE A 407 11.07 5.25 -27.60
N ALA A 408 11.35 6.18 -28.55
CA ALA A 408 12.34 5.96 -29.60
C ALA A 408 13.72 5.62 -29.05
N GLY A 409 14.16 6.31 -27.97
CA GLY A 409 15.42 6.01 -27.30
C GLY A 409 15.51 4.56 -26.82
N LEU A 410 14.45 3.98 -26.28
CA LEU A 410 14.42 2.58 -25.83
C LEU A 410 14.64 1.56 -26.96
N GLY A 411 14.42 1.94 -28.22
CA GLY A 411 14.70 1.10 -29.38
C GLY A 411 16.16 0.67 -29.52
N ASN A 412 17.09 1.41 -28.88
CA ASN A 412 18.51 1.03 -28.80
C ASN A 412 18.78 -0.15 -27.87
N ILE A 413 17.79 -0.62 -27.11
CA ILE A 413 17.90 -1.79 -26.24
C ILE A 413 17.26 -2.98 -26.96
N PRO A 414 18.02 -4.05 -27.31
CA PRO A 414 17.50 -5.15 -28.12
C PRO A 414 16.21 -5.78 -27.55
N ALA A 415 16.09 -5.86 -26.22
CA ALA A 415 14.93 -6.43 -25.54
C ALA A 415 13.62 -5.63 -25.75
N PHE A 416 13.68 -4.38 -26.19
CA PHE A 416 12.55 -3.49 -26.41
C PHE A 416 12.37 -3.05 -27.87
N ALA A 417 13.33 -3.34 -28.76
CA ALA A 417 13.36 -2.86 -30.13
C ALA A 417 12.05 -3.16 -30.92
N SER A 418 11.56 -4.41 -30.82
CA SER A 418 10.32 -4.81 -31.49
C SER A 418 9.09 -4.08 -30.95
N ALA A 419 9.00 -3.93 -29.63
CA ALA A 419 7.90 -3.23 -28.97
C ALA A 419 7.90 -1.73 -29.31
N VAL A 420 9.07 -1.10 -29.31
CA VAL A 420 9.25 0.30 -29.69
C VAL A 420 8.86 0.50 -31.15
N LYS A 421 9.31 -0.37 -32.05
CA LYS A 421 8.93 -0.32 -33.47
C LYS A 421 7.40 -0.41 -33.63
N PHE A 422 6.77 -1.39 -32.96
CA PHE A 422 5.30 -1.55 -33.00
C PHE A 422 4.57 -0.28 -32.55
N ILE A 423 5.00 0.35 -31.44
CA ILE A 423 4.38 1.58 -30.92
C ILE A 423 4.54 2.75 -31.91
N LEU A 424 5.74 2.94 -32.48
CA LEU A 424 6.04 4.05 -33.35
C LEU A 424 5.37 3.90 -34.72
N ASP A 425 5.48 2.73 -35.35
CA ASP A 425 4.90 2.47 -36.69
C ASP A 425 3.36 2.61 -36.70
N ASN A 426 2.71 2.23 -35.55
CA ASN A 426 1.26 2.37 -35.41
C ASN A 426 0.82 3.67 -34.70
N ASN A 427 1.76 4.59 -34.44
CA ASN A 427 1.49 5.89 -33.82
C ASN A 427 0.67 5.79 -32.51
N LEU A 428 0.88 4.76 -31.70
CA LEU A 428 0.06 4.44 -30.50
C LEU A 428 0.22 5.46 -29.36
N TYR A 429 1.24 6.30 -29.42
CA TYR A 429 1.49 7.36 -28.42
C TYR A 429 0.68 8.64 -28.67
N ALA A 430 0.16 8.87 -29.89
CA ALA A 430 -0.47 10.13 -30.24
C ALA A 430 -1.72 10.49 -29.41
N GLY A 431 -2.45 9.50 -28.92
CA GLY A 431 -3.65 9.68 -28.12
C GLY A 431 -3.43 9.70 -26.61
N ILE A 432 -2.18 9.54 -26.11
CA ILE A 432 -1.91 9.29 -24.69
C ILE A 432 -2.41 10.40 -23.76
N ALA A 433 -2.38 11.65 -24.20
CA ALA A 433 -2.82 12.82 -23.43
C ALA A 433 -4.31 12.77 -23.03
N LYS A 434 -5.14 12.00 -23.74
CA LYS A 434 -6.57 11.84 -23.46
C LYS A 434 -6.88 10.60 -22.60
N THR A 435 -5.88 9.91 -22.11
CA THR A 435 -6.04 8.67 -21.36
C THR A 435 -5.86 8.88 -19.86
N LYS A 436 -6.21 7.87 -19.06
CA LYS A 436 -5.98 7.84 -17.60
C LYS A 436 -4.50 7.97 -17.19
N TYR A 437 -3.56 7.89 -18.12
CA TYR A 437 -2.13 7.94 -17.87
C TYR A 437 -1.55 9.36 -17.86
N VAL A 438 -2.35 10.37 -18.20
CA VAL A 438 -1.96 11.78 -18.19
C VAL A 438 -2.97 12.58 -17.38
N ASP A 439 -2.49 13.23 -16.30
CA ASP A 439 -3.36 14.00 -15.42
C ASP A 439 -2.52 14.95 -14.53
N ASP A 440 -2.40 16.21 -14.95
CA ASP A 440 -1.61 17.23 -14.23
C ASP A 440 -2.12 17.48 -12.81
N LYS A 441 -3.42 17.23 -12.52
CA LYS A 441 -4.00 17.42 -11.18
C LYS A 441 -3.54 16.38 -10.16
N LYS A 442 -3.01 15.24 -10.62
CA LYS A 442 -2.46 14.17 -9.77
C LYS A 442 -0.94 14.26 -9.59
N ILE A 443 -0.33 15.31 -10.06
CA ILE A 443 1.10 15.59 -9.91
C ILE A 443 1.26 16.70 -8.90
N THR A 444 2.00 16.45 -7.82
CA THR A 444 2.38 17.47 -6.83
C THR A 444 3.71 18.11 -7.18
N ASP A 445 4.76 17.32 -7.23
CA ASP A 445 6.13 17.79 -7.45
C ASP A 445 6.70 17.21 -8.75
N HIS A 446 6.53 15.91 -8.97
CA HIS A 446 7.05 15.16 -10.13
C HIS A 446 6.01 14.20 -10.68
N TYR A 447 6.08 13.94 -11.98
CA TYR A 447 5.31 12.86 -12.61
C TYR A 447 5.95 11.47 -12.31
N ALA A 448 5.35 10.42 -12.83
CA ALA A 448 5.74 9.03 -12.59
C ALA A 448 7.19 8.72 -12.97
N ILE A 449 7.75 7.65 -12.39
CA ILE A 449 9.06 7.11 -12.75
C ILE A 449 8.96 6.44 -14.12
N ILE A 450 9.65 7.03 -15.11
CA ILE A 450 9.72 6.50 -16.49
C ILE A 450 11.17 6.47 -16.99
N PRO A 451 11.48 5.66 -18.02
CA PRO A 451 12.76 5.75 -18.69
C PRO A 451 12.89 7.08 -19.47
N THR A 452 14.07 7.68 -19.47
CA THR A 452 14.34 8.91 -20.20
C THR A 452 14.58 8.67 -21.71
N GLY A 453 14.87 7.42 -22.10
CA GLY A 453 15.32 7.11 -23.46
C GLY A 453 16.80 7.45 -23.72
N GLN A 454 17.56 7.74 -22.66
CA GLN A 454 18.97 8.13 -22.71
C GLN A 454 19.82 7.37 -21.67
N GLY A 455 21.12 7.66 -21.58
CA GLY A 455 21.99 7.12 -20.55
C GLY A 455 22.47 5.68 -20.76
N PHE A 456 22.23 5.07 -21.92
CA PHE A 456 22.47 3.64 -22.16
C PHE A 456 23.92 3.18 -22.01
N GLY A 457 24.89 4.08 -22.20
CA GLY A 457 26.31 3.78 -21.94
C GLY A 457 26.59 3.33 -20.50
N ALA A 458 25.72 3.68 -19.55
CA ALA A 458 25.84 3.27 -18.16
C ALA A 458 25.28 1.87 -17.88
N LEU A 459 24.52 1.24 -18.80
CA LEU A 459 23.89 -0.06 -18.57
C LEU A 459 24.88 -1.18 -18.26
N SER A 460 26.07 -1.16 -18.88
CA SER A 460 27.11 -2.16 -18.64
C SER A 460 27.59 -2.14 -17.18
N SER A 461 27.65 -0.95 -16.56
CA SER A 461 28.14 -0.75 -15.20
C SER A 461 27.11 -1.02 -14.10
N LEU A 462 25.85 -1.32 -14.47
CA LEU A 462 24.80 -1.64 -13.50
C LEU A 462 24.93 -3.05 -12.95
N SER A 463 24.55 -3.22 -11.68
CA SER A 463 24.38 -4.55 -11.08
C SER A 463 23.28 -5.34 -11.80
N ALA A 464 23.29 -6.66 -11.68
CA ALA A 464 22.26 -7.52 -12.25
C ALA A 464 20.86 -7.16 -11.74
N THR A 465 20.72 -6.84 -10.47
CA THR A 465 19.47 -6.40 -9.86
C THR A 465 19.03 -5.05 -10.42
N ALA A 466 19.94 -4.07 -10.55
CA ALA A 466 19.62 -2.77 -11.11
C ALA A 466 19.14 -2.85 -12.57
N LYS A 467 19.71 -3.73 -13.38
CA LYS A 467 19.25 -4.02 -14.76
C LYS A 467 17.81 -4.55 -14.76
N LYS A 468 17.48 -5.48 -13.88
CA LYS A 468 16.12 -6.02 -13.75
C LYS A 468 15.11 -4.96 -13.26
N VAL A 469 15.51 -4.09 -12.33
CA VAL A 469 14.67 -2.97 -11.88
C VAL A 469 14.43 -2.00 -13.04
N TYR A 470 15.45 -1.67 -13.81
CA TYR A 470 15.29 -0.85 -15.01
C TYR A 470 14.37 -1.51 -16.04
N GLU A 471 14.49 -2.82 -16.25
CA GLU A 471 13.63 -3.59 -17.15
C GLU A 471 12.14 -3.46 -16.77
N ILE A 472 11.77 -3.66 -15.49
CA ILE A 472 10.36 -3.55 -15.09
C ILE A 472 9.81 -2.13 -15.26
N ILE A 473 10.65 -1.10 -15.06
CA ILE A 473 10.26 0.30 -15.32
C ILE A 473 9.97 0.50 -16.81
N CYS A 474 10.87 0.04 -17.69
CA CYS A 474 10.69 0.16 -19.13
C CYS A 474 9.46 -0.59 -19.63
N ARG A 475 9.24 -1.82 -19.18
CA ARG A 475 8.07 -2.63 -19.56
C ARG A 475 6.77 -1.99 -19.10
N ARG A 476 6.70 -1.47 -17.87
CA ARG A 476 5.55 -0.74 -17.36
C ARG A 476 5.28 0.51 -18.19
N PHE A 477 6.32 1.25 -18.57
CA PHE A 477 6.21 2.45 -19.40
C PHE A 477 5.70 2.11 -20.82
N LEU A 478 6.28 1.10 -21.48
CA LEU A 478 5.86 0.72 -22.82
C LEU A 478 4.44 0.13 -22.83
N SER A 479 4.02 -0.53 -21.77
CA SER A 479 2.69 -1.15 -21.66
C SER A 479 1.54 -0.17 -21.80
N ILE A 480 1.67 1.10 -21.39
CA ILE A 480 0.56 2.07 -21.45
C ILE A 480 0.20 2.50 -22.88
N PHE A 481 1.07 2.23 -23.85
CA PHE A 481 0.86 2.54 -25.27
C PHE A 481 0.22 1.38 -26.04
N TYR A 482 0.22 0.18 -25.48
CA TYR A 482 -0.42 -0.99 -26.09
C TYR A 482 -1.94 -0.96 -25.90
N PRO A 483 -2.71 -1.61 -26.79
CA PRO A 483 -4.13 -1.79 -26.61
C PRO A 483 -4.41 -2.56 -25.32
N PRO A 484 -5.63 -2.43 -24.74
CA PRO A 484 -6.04 -3.24 -23.59
C PRO A 484 -5.99 -4.74 -23.90
N ALA A 485 -5.70 -5.55 -22.89
CA ALA A 485 -5.94 -6.99 -22.96
C ALA A 485 -7.46 -7.24 -23.02
N VAL A 486 -7.91 -8.15 -23.88
CA VAL A 486 -9.31 -8.50 -24.02
C VAL A 486 -9.54 -9.90 -23.47
N TYR A 487 -10.37 -9.98 -22.44
CA TYR A 487 -10.84 -11.24 -21.89
C TYR A 487 -12.27 -11.50 -22.30
N GLU A 488 -12.58 -12.74 -22.61
CA GLU A 488 -13.95 -13.23 -22.65
C GLU A 488 -14.33 -13.72 -21.26
N LYS A 489 -15.37 -13.13 -20.68
CA LYS A 489 -15.91 -13.49 -19.38
C LYS A 489 -17.30 -14.07 -19.57
N ILE A 490 -17.50 -15.31 -19.10
CA ILE A 490 -18.79 -15.98 -19.07
C ILE A 490 -19.18 -16.12 -17.60
N ALA A 491 -20.32 -15.57 -17.22
CA ALA A 491 -20.97 -15.81 -15.95
C ALA A 491 -22.24 -16.62 -16.19
N LEU A 492 -22.37 -17.72 -15.50
CA LEU A 492 -23.42 -18.71 -15.66
C LEU A 492 -24.08 -18.96 -14.28
N GLU A 493 -25.39 -18.94 -14.26
CA GLU A 493 -26.19 -19.34 -13.11
C GLU A 493 -27.10 -20.52 -13.50
N ILE A 494 -27.09 -21.56 -12.70
CA ILE A 494 -28.02 -22.69 -12.83
C ILE A 494 -28.92 -22.76 -11.61
N GLU A 495 -30.17 -23.08 -11.82
CA GLU A 495 -31.20 -23.20 -10.78
C GLU A 495 -31.64 -24.68 -10.61
N LEU A 496 -31.73 -25.07 -9.35
CA LEU A 496 -32.34 -26.35 -8.94
C LEU A 496 -33.54 -26.07 -8.05
N PRO A 497 -34.67 -26.72 -8.28
CA PRO A 497 -35.87 -26.60 -7.44
C PRO A 497 -35.66 -27.25 -6.08
N VAL A 498 -36.24 -26.71 -4.99
CA VAL A 498 -36.16 -27.25 -3.62
C VAL A 498 -37.51 -27.22 -2.90
N ASN A 499 -37.66 -28.07 -1.89
CA ASN A 499 -38.85 -28.10 -1.02
C ASN A 499 -38.77 -27.01 0.05
N GLY A 500 -39.81 -26.24 0.26
CA GLY A 500 -40.17 -25.34 1.36
C GLY A 500 -39.07 -24.62 2.16
N ARG A 501 -39.43 -23.67 2.99
CA ARG A 501 -38.51 -22.88 3.83
C ARG A 501 -37.97 -23.72 4.99
N THR A 502 -36.69 -23.67 5.31
CA THR A 502 -36.14 -24.25 6.55
C THR A 502 -36.75 -23.57 7.76
N LYS A 503 -37.07 -24.35 8.80
CA LYS A 503 -37.47 -23.81 10.10
C LYS A 503 -36.31 -22.97 10.67
N THR A 504 -36.52 -21.68 10.87
CA THR A 504 -35.64 -20.88 11.71
C THR A 504 -35.76 -21.45 13.13
N HIS A 505 -34.62 -21.81 13.74
CA HIS A 505 -34.57 -22.07 15.18
C HIS A 505 -35.00 -20.77 15.88
N ASP A 506 -36.15 -20.80 16.52
CA ASP A 506 -36.57 -19.71 17.40
C ASP A 506 -35.48 -19.45 18.42
N ALA A 507 -35.09 -18.19 18.53
CA ALA A 507 -34.14 -17.72 19.52
C ALA A 507 -34.57 -18.18 20.92
N VAL A 508 -33.74 -18.96 21.59
CA VAL A 508 -33.84 -19.26 23.01
C VAL A 508 -33.85 -17.92 23.73
N LYS A 509 -35.03 -17.51 24.20
CA LYS A 509 -35.14 -16.41 25.17
C LYS A 509 -34.51 -16.89 26.46
N THR A 510 -33.32 -16.37 26.75
CA THR A 510 -32.79 -16.43 28.10
C THR A 510 -33.58 -15.45 28.97
N ASP A 511 -34.44 -16.02 29.81
CA ASP A 511 -35.04 -15.32 30.94
C ASP A 511 -33.95 -14.85 31.91
N THR A 512 -33.72 -13.53 31.95
CA THR A 512 -33.13 -12.89 33.12
C THR A 512 -34.21 -12.04 33.76
N ALA A 513 -34.74 -12.56 34.84
CA ALA A 513 -35.60 -11.84 35.78
C ALA A 513 -34.77 -10.78 36.51
N GLU A 514 -35.24 -9.56 36.54
CA GLU A 514 -35.11 -8.66 37.69
C GLU A 514 -36.17 -7.56 37.65
N SER A 515 -37.08 -7.68 38.58
CA SER A 515 -37.77 -6.81 39.54
C SER A 515 -37.80 -5.29 39.28
N GLY A 516 -39.02 -4.71 39.39
CA GLY A 516 -39.15 -3.44 40.05
C GLY A 516 -40.20 -2.47 39.50
N GLU A 517 -41.45 -2.55 40.11
CA GLU A 517 -42.34 -1.44 40.46
C GLU A 517 -43.13 -0.62 39.39
N SER A 518 -44.40 -1.00 39.36
CA SER A 518 -45.66 -0.22 39.47
C SER A 518 -45.75 1.26 39.00
N ARG A 519 -46.70 1.51 38.09
CA ARG A 519 -47.89 2.31 38.41
C ARG A 519 -48.93 2.24 37.29
N SER A 520 -50.15 1.99 37.76
CA SER A 520 -51.46 2.03 37.19
C SER A 520 -51.79 3.18 36.23
N ASP A 521 -52.53 2.90 35.15
CA ASP A 521 -53.87 3.47 35.01
C ASP A 521 -54.69 2.69 33.96
N ALA A 522 -55.90 2.41 34.35
CA ALA A 522 -56.91 1.64 33.68
C ALA A 522 -57.65 2.43 32.60
N VAL A 523 -57.87 1.82 31.42
CA VAL A 523 -59.10 2.08 30.62
C VAL A 523 -59.56 0.79 30.00
N THR A 524 -60.84 0.50 30.19
CA THR A 524 -61.60 -0.69 29.85
C THR A 524 -61.84 -0.90 28.36
N PRO A 525 -62.23 -2.11 27.94
CA PRO A 525 -62.29 -2.50 26.53
C PRO A 525 -63.70 -2.30 25.95
N GLU A 526 -63.76 -1.95 24.69
CA GLU A 526 -64.95 -2.17 23.86
C GLU A 526 -64.69 -3.20 22.75
N GLU A 527 -65.60 -4.12 22.69
CA GLU A 527 -65.68 -5.24 21.76
C GLU A 527 -65.91 -4.78 20.32
N SER A 528 -65.15 -5.32 19.37
CA SER A 528 -65.69 -5.59 18.04
C SER A 528 -65.14 -6.89 17.50
N LYS A 529 -65.98 -7.91 17.56
CA LYS A 529 -65.89 -9.14 16.79
C LYS A 529 -66.10 -8.79 15.33
N SER A 530 -65.17 -9.10 14.47
CA SER A 530 -65.38 -9.70 13.13
C SER A 530 -64.07 -9.68 12.35
N ASP A 531 -63.80 -10.76 11.65
CA ASP A 531 -62.75 -11.00 10.66
C ASP A 531 -61.45 -11.72 11.10
N VAL A 532 -61.65 -12.88 11.71
CA VAL A 532 -60.63 -13.95 11.76
C VAL A 532 -61.11 -15.08 10.82
N ASN A 533 -61.02 -14.89 9.51
CA ASN A 533 -61.20 -16.02 8.56
C ASN A 533 -60.78 -15.70 7.11
N HIS A 534 -59.82 -14.77 6.85
CA HIS A 534 -59.37 -14.57 5.47
C HIS A 534 -57.83 -14.35 5.29
N VAL A 535 -56.99 -14.77 6.27
CA VAL A 535 -55.52 -14.67 6.12
C VAL A 535 -54.85 -16.02 5.85
N GLU A 536 -55.60 -17.14 5.94
CA GLU A 536 -54.99 -18.47 5.72
C GLU A 536 -54.94 -18.96 4.26
N ASN A 537 -55.42 -18.21 3.28
CA ASN A 537 -55.49 -18.70 1.90
C ASN A 537 -54.70 -17.87 0.83
N SER A 538 -53.73 -17.05 1.25
CA SER A 538 -52.83 -16.37 0.29
C SER A 538 -51.34 -16.70 0.45
N LEU A 539 -50.98 -17.77 1.17
CA LEU A 539 -49.69 -18.41 1.06
C LEU A 539 -49.66 -19.25 -0.24
N ALA A 540 -49.78 -18.58 -1.39
CA ALA A 540 -49.38 -19.16 -2.67
C ALA A 540 -48.01 -19.83 -2.46
N HIS A 541 -47.88 -21.08 -2.83
CA HIS A 541 -46.68 -21.88 -2.74
C HIS A 541 -45.52 -21.10 -3.38
N LYS A 542 -44.73 -20.36 -2.58
CA LYS A 542 -43.55 -19.71 -3.06
C LYS A 542 -42.55 -20.82 -3.39
N GLU A 543 -42.36 -21.08 -4.66
CA GLU A 543 -41.39 -22.07 -5.12
C GLU A 543 -39.99 -21.50 -4.86
N TYR A 544 -39.25 -22.15 -3.96
CA TYR A 544 -37.87 -21.82 -3.70
C TYR A 544 -36.95 -22.49 -4.72
N LYS A 545 -35.89 -21.79 -5.11
CA LYS A 545 -34.89 -22.31 -6.04
C LYS A 545 -33.51 -22.01 -5.50
N GLU A 546 -32.62 -22.96 -5.64
CA GLU A 546 -31.24 -22.79 -5.21
C GLU A 546 -30.34 -22.53 -6.41
N ASN A 547 -29.51 -21.49 -6.31
CA ASN A 547 -28.68 -21.03 -7.40
C ASN A 547 -27.24 -21.49 -7.21
N PHE A 548 -26.66 -21.99 -8.30
CA PHE A 548 -25.24 -22.30 -8.40
C PHE A 548 -24.60 -21.44 -9.47
N ASN A 549 -23.46 -20.84 -9.15
CA ASN A 549 -22.78 -19.88 -9.99
C ASN A 549 -21.45 -20.41 -10.51
N ALA A 550 -21.19 -20.27 -11.80
CA ALA A 550 -19.90 -20.51 -12.41
C ALA A 550 -19.42 -19.28 -13.18
N SER A 551 -18.14 -19.05 -13.15
CA SER A 551 -17.51 -17.92 -13.86
C SER A 551 -16.24 -18.38 -14.57
N PHE A 552 -16.13 -18.03 -15.85
CA PHE A 552 -15.02 -18.38 -16.72
C PHE A 552 -14.40 -17.10 -17.26
N LYS A 553 -13.07 -17.08 -17.36
CA LYS A 553 -12.34 -15.96 -17.95
C LYS A 553 -11.21 -16.50 -18.81
N ALA A 554 -11.27 -16.24 -20.10
CA ALA A 554 -10.21 -16.59 -21.06
C ALA A 554 -9.63 -15.34 -21.70
N LEU A 555 -8.30 -15.34 -21.89
CA LEU A 555 -7.60 -14.28 -22.61
C LEU A 555 -7.81 -14.49 -24.13
N ARG A 556 -8.36 -13.48 -24.81
CA ARG A 556 -8.57 -13.50 -26.27
C ARG A 556 -7.54 -12.68 -27.03
N GLU A 557 -7.19 -11.50 -26.48
CA GLU A 557 -6.18 -10.62 -27.06
C GLU A 557 -5.20 -10.20 -25.96
N LYS A 558 -3.91 -10.46 -26.15
CA LYS A 558 -2.88 -10.16 -25.15
C LYS A 558 -2.74 -8.66 -24.87
N GLY A 559 -2.87 -7.83 -25.90
CA GLY A 559 -2.72 -6.38 -25.78
C GLY A 559 -1.42 -6.03 -25.05
N TYR A 560 -1.50 -5.19 -23.99
CA TYR A 560 -0.31 -4.78 -23.23
C TYR A 560 0.43 -5.93 -22.53
N LEU A 561 -0.19 -7.09 -22.33
CA LEU A 561 0.46 -8.25 -21.69
C LEU A 561 1.63 -8.77 -22.51
N GLU A 562 1.69 -8.50 -23.83
CA GLU A 562 2.81 -8.88 -24.67
C GLU A 562 4.14 -8.29 -24.19
N ILE A 563 4.11 -7.04 -23.71
CA ILE A 563 5.30 -6.33 -23.25
C ILE A 563 5.42 -6.30 -21.74
N ALA A 564 4.31 -6.41 -21.00
CA ALA A 564 4.30 -6.22 -19.55
C ALA A 564 5.13 -7.26 -18.77
N LYS A 565 5.25 -8.48 -19.31
CA LYS A 565 5.91 -9.59 -18.61
C LYS A 565 7.44 -9.40 -18.59
N PRO A 566 8.08 -9.38 -17.39
CA PRO A 566 9.53 -9.31 -17.30
C PRO A 566 10.21 -10.58 -17.84
N SER A 567 11.42 -10.42 -18.42
CA SER A 567 12.19 -11.52 -19.02
C SER A 567 12.54 -12.64 -18.03
N PHE A 568 12.64 -12.30 -16.74
CA PHE A 568 12.97 -13.23 -15.65
C PHE A 568 11.75 -13.87 -14.99
N SER A 569 10.52 -13.53 -15.42
CA SER A 569 9.30 -14.12 -14.88
C SER A 569 9.07 -15.51 -15.47
N LYS A 570 8.94 -16.53 -14.60
CA LYS A 570 8.55 -17.88 -15.04
C LYS A 570 7.12 -17.88 -15.58
N ASP A 571 6.86 -18.67 -16.63
CA ASP A 571 5.50 -18.90 -17.11
C ASP A 571 4.73 -19.72 -16.07
N LYS A 572 3.82 -19.05 -15.38
CA LYS A 572 2.79 -19.68 -14.55
C LYS A 572 1.38 -19.50 -15.12
N SER A 573 1.26 -18.93 -16.32
CA SER A 573 -0.03 -18.78 -16.97
C SER A 573 -0.38 -20.10 -17.67
N SER A 574 -1.05 -21.02 -16.99
CA SER A 574 -2.03 -21.85 -17.65
C SER A 574 -3.13 -20.88 -18.12
N GLU A 575 -3.09 -20.48 -19.40
CA GLU A 575 -4.22 -19.81 -20.02
C GLU A 575 -5.36 -20.82 -19.93
N SER A 576 -6.30 -20.62 -18.99
CA SER A 576 -7.48 -21.43 -18.88
C SER A 576 -8.33 -21.17 -20.13
N GLU A 577 -8.30 -22.09 -21.07
CA GLU A 577 -9.23 -22.06 -22.20
C GLU A 577 -10.63 -22.38 -21.67
N ILE A 578 -11.61 -21.63 -22.13
CA ILE A 578 -13.01 -21.95 -21.86
C ILE A 578 -13.36 -23.13 -22.75
N SER A 579 -13.87 -24.22 -22.13
CA SER A 579 -14.31 -25.39 -22.87
C SER A 579 -15.26 -25.02 -24.02
N PRO A 580 -15.10 -25.60 -25.22
CA PRO A 580 -16.01 -25.39 -26.35
C PRO A 580 -17.47 -25.67 -26.03
N GLU A 581 -17.72 -26.55 -25.09
CA GLU A 581 -19.05 -26.92 -24.61
C GLU A 581 -19.71 -25.78 -23.85
N VAL A 582 -18.99 -25.14 -22.91
CA VAL A 582 -19.46 -23.95 -22.19
C VAL A 582 -19.79 -22.78 -23.14
N LEU A 583 -19.03 -22.67 -24.24
CA LEU A 583 -19.29 -21.62 -25.25
C LEU A 583 -20.61 -21.81 -25.99
N LYS A 584 -21.11 -23.06 -26.11
CA LYS A 584 -22.36 -23.42 -26.81
C LYS A 584 -23.60 -23.25 -25.96
N LEU A 585 -23.46 -23.18 -24.64
CA LEU A 585 -24.57 -23.09 -23.70
C LEU A 585 -25.43 -21.84 -23.95
N LYS A 586 -26.75 -22.00 -23.68
CA LYS A 586 -27.76 -20.94 -23.77
C LYS A 586 -28.64 -20.91 -22.51
N LYS A 587 -29.24 -19.76 -22.23
CA LYS A 587 -30.25 -19.66 -21.19
C LYS A 587 -31.43 -20.61 -21.48
N GLY A 588 -31.87 -21.35 -20.48
CA GLY A 588 -32.92 -22.36 -20.59
C GLY A 588 -32.44 -23.77 -20.87
N ASP A 589 -31.14 -23.96 -21.21
CA ASP A 589 -30.57 -25.29 -21.41
C ASP A 589 -30.61 -26.10 -20.09
N LYS A 590 -30.92 -27.38 -20.21
CA LYS A 590 -30.84 -28.34 -19.10
C LYS A 590 -29.42 -28.88 -18.98
N ILE A 591 -28.93 -28.90 -17.75
CA ILE A 591 -27.57 -29.36 -17.40
C ILE A 591 -27.72 -30.56 -16.49
N PHE A 592 -27.09 -31.67 -16.86
CA PHE A 592 -27.00 -32.86 -16.00
C PHE A 592 -25.88 -32.67 -14.99
N ILE A 593 -26.19 -32.84 -13.71
CA ILE A 593 -25.25 -32.80 -12.61
C ILE A 593 -24.80 -34.21 -12.29
N ASN A 594 -23.51 -34.44 -12.39
CA ASN A 594 -22.89 -35.76 -12.15
C ASN A 594 -22.77 -36.06 -10.66
N CYS A 595 -22.45 -35.04 -9.84
CA CYS A 595 -22.41 -35.15 -8.39
C CYS A 595 -22.44 -33.78 -7.74
N LEU A 596 -22.80 -33.75 -6.45
CA LEU A 596 -22.64 -32.61 -5.57
C LEU A 596 -21.44 -32.85 -4.64
N GLU A 597 -20.53 -31.89 -4.56
CA GLU A 597 -19.41 -31.93 -3.63
C GLU A 597 -19.68 -31.00 -2.43
N VAL A 598 -19.64 -31.56 -1.23
CA VAL A 598 -19.64 -30.79 0.02
C VAL A 598 -18.19 -30.58 0.41
N LYS A 599 -17.65 -29.39 0.14
CA LYS A 599 -16.23 -29.07 0.33
C LYS A 599 -16.01 -28.32 1.65
N GLU A 600 -15.20 -28.91 2.53
CA GLU A 600 -14.75 -28.25 3.75
C GLU A 600 -13.80 -27.09 3.44
N SER A 601 -14.08 -25.94 4.03
CA SER A 601 -13.31 -24.71 3.94
C SER A 601 -13.20 -24.08 5.33
N GLU A 602 -12.30 -23.11 5.49
CA GLU A 602 -12.21 -22.34 6.73
C GLU A 602 -11.79 -20.90 6.45
N THR A 603 -12.13 -20.01 7.37
CA THR A 603 -11.62 -18.65 7.34
C THR A 603 -10.11 -18.63 7.59
N VAL A 604 -9.40 -17.71 6.96
CA VAL A 604 -7.97 -17.54 7.13
C VAL A 604 -7.64 -16.19 7.74
N PRO A 605 -6.60 -16.09 8.60
CA PRO A 605 -6.20 -14.80 9.15
C PRO A 605 -5.66 -13.87 8.06
N PRO A 606 -5.69 -12.55 8.29
CA PRO A 606 -5.11 -11.61 7.34
C PRO A 606 -3.61 -11.84 7.20
N LYS A 607 -3.07 -11.61 6.00
CA LYS A 607 -1.63 -11.79 5.73
C LYS A 607 -0.80 -10.76 6.51
N ARG A 608 0.37 -11.18 7.03
CA ARG A 608 1.37 -10.25 7.58
C ARG A 608 1.82 -9.25 6.52
N TYR A 609 2.19 -8.07 6.96
CA TYR A 609 2.85 -7.13 6.07
C TYR A 609 4.23 -7.66 5.67
N ASN A 610 4.60 -7.46 4.41
CA ASN A 610 5.99 -7.48 3.95
C ASN A 610 6.49 -6.04 3.75
N SER A 611 7.78 -5.88 3.51
CA SER A 611 8.41 -4.57 3.38
C SER A 611 7.82 -3.71 2.26
N GLY A 612 7.32 -4.32 1.17
CA GLY A 612 6.64 -3.61 0.09
C GLY A 612 5.19 -3.27 0.42
N SER A 613 4.41 -4.23 0.95
CA SER A 613 3.00 -4.01 1.25
C SER A 613 2.77 -2.98 2.36
N ILE A 614 3.68 -2.86 3.34
CA ILE A 614 3.59 -1.82 4.36
C ILE A 614 3.83 -0.42 3.76
N ILE A 615 4.74 -0.28 2.80
CA ILE A 615 4.96 0.99 2.09
C ILE A 615 3.69 1.42 1.35
N LEU A 616 3.01 0.49 0.67
CA LEU A 616 1.72 0.77 0.03
C LEU A 616 0.62 1.11 1.04
N ALA A 617 0.60 0.43 2.19
CA ALA A 617 -0.35 0.75 3.25
C ALA A 617 -0.10 2.15 3.84
N MET A 618 1.15 2.56 4.00
CA MET A 618 1.52 3.92 4.41
C MET A 618 1.07 4.96 3.37
N GLU A 619 1.29 4.71 2.08
CA GLU A 619 0.85 5.59 1.00
C GLU A 619 -0.68 5.71 0.93
N ASN A 620 -1.37 4.59 1.07
CA ASN A 620 -2.82 4.50 0.99
C ASN A 620 -3.50 4.51 2.37
N ALA A 621 -2.93 5.23 3.34
CA ALA A 621 -3.42 5.25 4.72
C ALA A 621 -4.90 5.61 4.86
N GLY A 622 -5.45 6.40 3.94
CA GLY A 622 -6.86 6.70 3.87
C GLY A 622 -7.78 5.45 3.80
N LYS A 623 -7.31 4.35 3.21
CA LYS A 623 -8.08 3.09 3.15
C LYS A 623 -8.16 2.37 4.50
N LEU A 624 -7.29 2.71 5.45
CA LEU A 624 -7.26 2.13 6.79
C LEU A 624 -8.18 2.88 7.77
N ILE A 625 -8.84 3.94 7.32
CA ILE A 625 -9.68 4.81 8.14
C ILE A 625 -11.13 4.41 7.92
N GLU A 626 -11.81 3.98 8.97
CA GLU A 626 -13.21 3.55 8.93
C GLU A 626 -14.17 4.73 8.71
N ASN A 627 -13.87 5.89 9.30
CA ASN A 627 -14.68 7.09 9.15
C ASN A 627 -14.56 7.67 7.73
N GLU A 628 -15.67 7.72 6.98
CA GLU A 628 -15.73 8.15 5.59
C GLU A 628 -15.37 9.62 5.40
N ASP A 629 -15.77 10.49 6.30
CA ASP A 629 -15.46 11.94 6.25
C ASP A 629 -13.95 12.18 6.43
N LEU A 630 -13.34 11.53 7.41
CA LEU A 630 -11.89 11.55 7.59
C LEU A 630 -11.17 10.90 6.42
N ARG A 631 -11.70 9.80 5.88
CA ARG A 631 -11.16 9.14 4.68
C ARG A 631 -11.15 10.07 3.48
N ALA A 632 -12.25 10.76 3.22
CA ALA A 632 -12.35 11.74 2.13
C ALA A 632 -11.37 12.91 2.32
N GLN A 633 -11.23 13.40 3.55
CA GLN A 633 -10.32 14.50 3.88
C GLN A 633 -8.84 14.13 3.74
N ILE A 634 -8.48 12.84 3.95
CA ILE A 634 -7.08 12.35 3.96
C ILE A 634 -6.74 11.56 2.69
N LYS A 635 -7.65 11.51 1.73
CA LYS A 635 -7.56 10.63 0.53
C LYS A 635 -6.22 10.73 -0.24
N ASN A 636 -5.54 11.87 -0.17
CA ASN A 636 -4.27 12.13 -0.85
C ASN A 636 -3.08 12.31 0.12
N SER A 637 -3.29 12.09 1.43
CA SER A 637 -2.26 12.25 2.45
C SER A 637 -1.86 10.87 2.97
N GLY A 638 -0.68 10.41 2.63
CA GLY A 638 -0.11 9.16 3.16
C GLY A 638 0.54 9.37 4.53
N ILE A 639 1.00 8.29 5.13
CA ILE A 639 1.86 8.27 6.31
C ILE A 639 3.31 8.38 5.85
N GLY A 640 3.98 9.47 6.17
CA GLY A 640 5.31 9.79 5.66
C GLY A 640 5.30 10.14 4.16
N THR A 641 6.41 10.63 3.65
CA THR A 641 6.60 10.94 2.23
C THR A 641 7.32 9.80 1.51
N SER A 642 7.28 9.80 0.18
CA SER A 642 8.09 8.90 -0.66
C SER A 642 9.56 8.86 -0.24
N SER A 643 10.13 9.99 0.17
CA SER A 643 11.53 10.09 0.63
C SER A 643 11.80 9.37 1.95
N THR A 644 10.84 9.31 2.88
CA THR A 644 11.09 8.91 4.28
C THR A 644 10.56 7.52 4.64
N ARG A 645 9.61 6.96 3.88
CA ARG A 645 8.97 5.67 4.22
C ARG A 645 9.98 4.53 4.39
N ALA A 646 10.95 4.42 3.48
CA ALA A 646 11.99 3.40 3.54
C ALA A 646 12.91 3.56 4.77
N GLU A 647 13.30 4.79 5.09
CA GLU A 647 14.14 5.11 6.26
C GLU A 647 13.43 4.78 7.59
N ILE A 648 12.11 4.98 7.65
CA ILE A 648 11.30 4.61 8.83
C ILE A 648 11.35 3.11 9.08
N LEU A 649 11.20 2.27 8.06
CA LEU A 649 11.32 0.82 8.21
C LEU A 649 12.74 0.42 8.65
N LYS A 650 13.76 1.07 8.11
CA LYS A 650 15.14 0.86 8.51
C LYS A 650 15.36 1.23 9.98
N LYS A 651 14.82 2.36 10.46
CA LYS A 651 14.88 2.77 11.87
C LYS A 651 14.18 1.78 12.79
N LEU A 652 13.00 1.28 12.42
CA LEU A 652 12.29 0.24 13.17
C LEU A 652 13.11 -1.04 13.34
N ASN A 653 13.80 -1.49 12.28
CA ASN A 653 14.72 -2.63 12.33
C ASN A 653 15.97 -2.34 13.18
N THR A 654 16.59 -1.16 13.01
CA THR A 654 17.79 -0.75 13.76
C THR A 654 17.51 -0.64 15.27
N ASN A 655 16.34 -0.11 15.63
CA ASN A 655 15.85 -0.06 17.00
C ASN A 655 15.40 -1.41 17.55
N LYS A 656 15.44 -2.47 16.72
CA LYS A 656 14.96 -3.81 17.07
C LYS A 656 13.48 -3.84 17.51
N TYR A 657 12.65 -2.96 16.97
CA TYR A 657 11.21 -2.95 17.23
C TYR A 657 10.48 -3.94 16.33
N ILE A 658 11.02 -4.17 15.13
CA ILE A 658 10.55 -5.19 14.19
C ILE A 658 11.70 -6.07 13.72
N SER A 659 11.36 -7.24 13.20
CA SER A 659 12.26 -8.14 12.50
C SER A 659 11.78 -8.31 11.06
N THR A 660 12.71 -8.32 10.12
CA THR A 660 12.41 -8.53 8.69
C THR A 660 13.04 -9.85 8.24
N ASN A 661 12.22 -10.77 7.75
CA ASN A 661 12.74 -12.00 7.14
C ASN A 661 13.42 -11.66 5.81
N LYS A 662 14.71 -11.94 5.69
CA LYS A 662 15.50 -11.59 4.51
C LYS A 662 15.06 -12.28 3.22
N LYS A 663 14.50 -13.50 3.32
CA LYS A 663 14.08 -14.28 2.14
C LYS A 663 12.69 -13.89 1.64
N THR A 664 11.75 -13.62 2.56
CA THR A 664 10.36 -13.35 2.22
C THR A 664 9.99 -11.87 2.34
N GLN A 665 10.85 -11.05 2.96
CA GLN A 665 10.61 -9.65 3.32
C GLN A 665 9.42 -9.46 4.28
N VAL A 666 8.91 -10.52 4.92
CA VAL A 666 7.83 -10.46 5.90
C VAL A 666 8.31 -9.75 7.16
N LEU A 667 7.46 -8.89 7.71
CA LEU A 667 7.69 -8.10 8.90
C LEU A 667 6.93 -8.70 10.08
N THR A 668 7.62 -8.84 11.21
CA THR A 668 7.04 -9.25 12.49
C THR A 668 7.49 -8.29 13.60
N PRO A 669 6.64 -7.95 14.58
CA PRO A 669 7.12 -7.21 15.74
C PRO A 669 8.05 -8.08 16.58
N THR A 670 8.96 -7.44 17.32
CA THR A 670 9.72 -8.08 18.39
C THR A 670 9.01 -7.87 19.73
N LEU A 671 9.47 -8.56 20.80
CA LEU A 671 8.99 -8.27 22.15
C LEU A 671 9.14 -6.78 22.49
N MET A 672 10.31 -6.20 22.17
CA MET A 672 10.55 -4.77 22.39
C MET A 672 9.55 -3.91 21.61
N GLY A 673 9.28 -4.24 20.35
CA GLY A 673 8.32 -3.50 19.54
C GLY A 673 6.92 -3.50 20.14
N GLU A 674 6.44 -4.65 20.63
CA GLU A 674 5.13 -4.72 21.31
C GLU A 674 5.13 -3.98 22.65
N VAL A 675 6.23 -3.99 23.40
CA VAL A 675 6.35 -3.21 24.64
C VAL A 675 6.30 -1.70 24.36
N ILE A 676 6.98 -1.24 23.31
CA ILE A 676 6.91 0.17 22.88
C ILE A 676 5.50 0.54 22.42
N TYR A 677 4.84 -0.35 21.69
CA TYR A 677 3.43 -0.17 21.30
C TYR A 677 2.55 -0.01 22.55
N ASP A 678 2.65 -0.92 23.52
CA ASP A 678 1.81 -0.87 24.72
C ASP A 678 2.12 0.36 25.60
N ALA A 679 3.39 0.73 25.77
CA ALA A 679 3.76 1.96 26.45
C ALA A 679 3.16 3.20 25.78
N THR A 680 3.15 3.24 24.45
CA THR A 680 2.54 4.33 23.69
C THR A 680 1.02 4.30 23.78
N SER A 681 0.41 3.12 23.68
CA SER A 681 -1.04 2.93 23.71
C SER A 681 -1.68 3.42 25.02
N ILE A 682 -1.01 3.19 26.15
CA ILE A 682 -1.51 3.63 27.46
C ILE A 682 -1.17 5.09 27.79
N SER A 683 -0.28 5.73 27.02
CA SER A 683 0.22 7.08 27.30
C SER A 683 -0.23 8.11 26.23
N ILE A 684 0.03 7.83 24.96
CA ILE A 684 -0.24 8.74 23.83
C ILE A 684 -0.79 7.92 22.66
N PRO A 685 -2.00 7.33 22.78
CA PRO A 685 -2.55 6.42 21.78
C PRO A 685 -2.70 7.04 20.39
N GLN A 686 -2.81 8.38 20.30
CA GLN A 686 -2.92 9.09 19.03
C GLN A 686 -1.74 8.82 18.09
N LEU A 687 -0.53 8.61 18.63
CA LEU A 687 0.67 8.34 17.84
C LEU A 687 0.64 6.97 17.13
N LEU A 688 -0.24 6.08 17.56
CA LEU A 688 -0.47 4.78 16.92
C LEU A 688 -1.54 4.85 15.82
N ASN A 689 -2.25 5.98 15.71
CA ASN A 689 -3.39 6.12 14.80
C ASN A 689 -2.95 6.67 13.43
N PRO A 690 -3.15 5.92 12.34
CA PRO A 690 -2.87 6.38 10.98
C PRO A 690 -3.58 7.67 10.59
N ALA A 691 -4.85 7.84 11.00
CA ALA A 691 -5.63 9.04 10.70
C ALA A 691 -5.01 10.29 11.34
N PHE A 692 -4.57 10.18 12.58
CA PHE A 692 -3.91 11.27 13.28
C PHE A 692 -2.60 11.68 12.60
N THR A 693 -1.76 10.71 12.23
CA THR A 693 -0.49 10.97 11.53
C THR A 693 -0.74 11.62 10.16
N ALA A 694 -1.72 11.14 9.41
CA ALA A 694 -2.07 11.70 8.12
C ALA A 694 -2.67 13.13 8.22
N SER A 695 -3.38 13.45 9.32
CA SER A 695 -3.92 14.80 9.55
C SER A 695 -2.80 15.86 9.72
N TRP A 696 -1.68 15.51 10.33
CA TRP A 696 -0.51 16.39 10.43
C TRP A 696 0.14 16.62 9.06
N GLU A 697 0.31 15.58 8.25
CA GLU A 697 0.82 15.74 6.86
C GLU A 697 -0.11 16.63 6.02
N LYS A 698 -1.43 16.52 6.21
CA LYS A 698 -2.39 17.43 5.57
C LYS A 698 -2.20 18.87 6.04
N GLY A 699 -1.96 19.09 7.34
CA GLY A 699 -1.65 20.41 7.88
C GLY A 699 -0.42 21.03 7.22
N LEU A 700 0.66 20.25 7.02
CA LEU A 700 1.85 20.71 6.28
C LEU A 700 1.54 21.06 4.82
N ASN A 701 0.65 20.31 4.16
CA ASN A 701 0.19 20.65 2.81
C ASN A 701 -0.60 21.95 2.78
N PHE A 702 -1.39 22.22 3.81
CA PHE A 702 -2.11 23.49 3.93
C PHE A 702 -1.15 24.68 4.09
N VAL A 703 -0.06 24.52 4.86
CA VAL A 703 1.00 25.55 4.93
C VAL A 703 1.67 25.73 3.56
N SER A 704 2.05 24.65 2.90
CA SER A 704 2.68 24.71 1.57
C SER A 704 1.82 25.40 0.53
N ASN A 705 0.49 25.33 0.66
CA ASN A 705 -0.48 25.96 -0.23
C ASN A 705 -0.94 27.34 0.28
N GLY A 706 -0.41 27.85 1.40
CA GLY A 706 -0.78 29.13 1.97
C GLY A 706 -2.19 29.19 2.58
N VAL A 707 -2.80 28.02 2.88
CA VAL A 707 -4.15 27.93 3.46
C VAL A 707 -4.15 28.21 4.95
N ILE A 708 -3.09 27.81 5.66
CA ILE A 708 -2.85 28.15 7.08
C ILE A 708 -1.43 28.69 7.24
N THR A 709 -1.21 29.48 8.29
CA THR A 709 0.10 30.05 8.58
C THR A 709 1.01 29.07 9.34
N SER A 710 2.32 29.37 9.36
CA SER A 710 3.29 28.64 10.18
C SER A 710 2.99 28.75 11.67
N GLU A 711 2.55 29.91 12.11
CA GLU A 711 2.21 30.21 13.50
C GLU A 711 1.01 29.41 13.98
N GLU A 712 -0.06 29.31 13.16
CA GLU A 712 -1.24 28.48 13.46
C GLU A 712 -0.86 27.00 13.59
N TYR A 713 0.03 26.52 12.70
CA TYR A 713 0.51 25.15 12.77
C TYR A 713 1.33 24.90 14.04
N MET A 714 2.27 25.80 14.37
CA MET A 714 3.10 25.72 15.58
C MET A 714 2.29 25.78 16.86
N GLN A 715 1.25 26.60 16.92
CA GLN A 715 0.35 26.68 18.08
C GLN A 715 -0.34 25.33 18.35
N LYS A 716 -0.85 24.69 17.30
CA LYS A 716 -1.47 23.34 17.40
C LYS A 716 -0.45 22.29 17.86
N LEU A 717 0.75 22.33 17.30
CA LEU A 717 1.83 21.40 17.64
C LEU A 717 2.24 21.54 19.11
N SER A 718 2.55 22.76 19.55
CA SER A 718 2.98 23.05 20.92
C SER A 718 1.88 22.68 21.93
N GLY A 719 0.62 23.02 21.63
CA GLY A 719 -0.54 22.66 22.45
C GLY A 719 -0.70 21.14 22.60
N PHE A 720 -0.56 20.39 21.51
CA PHE A 720 -0.62 18.94 21.56
C PHE A 720 0.48 18.34 22.44
N ILE A 721 1.72 18.80 22.28
CA ILE A 721 2.88 18.32 23.06
C ILE A 721 2.70 18.63 24.55
N ASP A 722 2.29 19.85 24.89
CA ASP A 722 2.08 20.28 26.29
C ASP A 722 0.99 19.44 26.99
N ILE A 723 -0.18 19.35 26.37
CA ILE A 723 -1.31 18.59 26.92
C ILE A 723 -0.94 17.13 27.14
N ARG A 724 -0.28 16.48 26.16
CA ARG A 724 0.08 15.06 26.27
C ARG A 724 1.20 14.81 27.28
N THR A 725 2.19 15.71 27.35
CA THR A 725 3.27 15.60 28.32
C THR A 725 2.73 15.68 29.75
N ARG A 726 1.88 16.67 30.07
CA ARG A 726 1.26 16.83 31.38
C ARG A 726 0.38 15.63 31.73
N ALA A 727 -0.43 15.14 30.81
CA ALA A 727 -1.30 14.00 31.05
C ALA A 727 -0.50 12.74 31.41
N VAL A 728 0.62 12.44 30.73
CA VAL A 728 1.47 11.27 31.03
C VAL A 728 2.18 11.43 32.37
N ILE A 729 2.66 12.65 32.73
CA ILE A 729 3.30 12.91 34.02
C ILE A 729 2.32 12.66 35.19
N GLN A 730 1.04 13.03 35.01
CA GLN A 730 -0.02 12.89 36.03
C GLN A 730 -0.56 11.46 36.15
N CYS A 731 -0.44 10.63 35.08
CA CYS A 731 -0.97 9.26 35.06
C CYS A 731 0.07 8.24 35.57
N ASN A 732 -0.35 7.34 36.47
CA ASN A 732 0.49 6.22 36.91
C ASN A 732 0.04 4.90 36.27
N ASN A 733 0.46 4.67 35.02
CA ASN A 733 0.11 3.46 34.25
C ASN A 733 1.19 2.34 34.30
N LYS A 734 2.15 2.43 35.22
CA LYS A 734 3.27 1.48 35.29
C LYS A 734 2.84 0.03 35.51
N SER A 735 1.91 -0.21 36.44
CA SER A 735 1.39 -1.55 36.74
C SER A 735 0.68 -2.16 35.54
N VAL A 736 -0.11 -1.35 34.79
CA VAL A 736 -0.80 -1.78 33.58
C VAL A 736 0.21 -2.25 32.53
N LEU A 737 1.27 -1.46 32.29
CA LEU A 737 2.31 -1.84 31.32
C LEU A 737 3.04 -3.12 31.75
N MET A 738 3.38 -3.27 33.04
CA MET A 738 4.08 -4.46 33.55
C MET A 738 3.24 -5.72 33.37
N ASN A 739 1.93 -5.65 33.57
CA ASN A 739 1.01 -6.77 33.33
C ASN A 739 0.97 -7.16 31.85
N LYS A 740 0.84 -6.17 30.96
CA LYS A 740 0.89 -6.39 29.51
C LYS A 740 2.21 -7.07 29.08
N ILE A 741 3.37 -6.63 29.61
CA ILE A 741 4.65 -7.28 29.32
C ILE A 741 4.69 -8.75 29.76
N ASN A 742 4.08 -9.08 30.91
CA ASN A 742 4.00 -10.48 31.37
C ASN A 742 3.19 -11.34 30.37
N GLU A 743 2.09 -10.83 29.86
CA GLU A 743 1.27 -11.51 28.86
C GLU A 743 2.04 -11.68 27.54
N LEU A 744 2.74 -10.65 27.09
CA LEU A 744 3.51 -10.69 25.85
C LEU A 744 4.64 -11.73 25.86
N LYS A 745 5.31 -11.91 27.00
CA LYS A 745 6.42 -12.87 27.13
C LYS A 745 6.05 -14.29 26.70
N LYS A 746 4.77 -14.67 26.79
CA LYS A 746 4.29 -16.00 26.39
C LYS A 746 4.54 -16.27 24.90
N TYR A 747 4.47 -15.24 24.07
CA TYR A 747 4.60 -15.33 22.61
C TYR A 747 6.06 -15.27 22.12
N TYR A 748 7.01 -14.90 22.98
CA TYR A 748 8.41 -14.67 22.65
C TYR A 748 9.39 -15.59 23.37
N LYS A 749 8.92 -16.68 24.02
CA LYS A 749 9.75 -17.60 24.83
C LYS A 749 10.87 -18.32 24.07
N ASN A 750 10.79 -18.43 22.74
CA ASN A 750 11.72 -19.18 21.89
C ASN A 750 12.66 -18.30 21.06
N ILE A 751 12.69 -16.99 21.29
CA ILE A 751 13.57 -16.08 20.55
C ILE A 751 14.73 -15.71 21.50
N ARG A 752 15.84 -16.48 21.41
CA ARG A 752 17.14 -16.13 22.02
C ARG A 752 17.92 -15.19 21.10
#